data_c70ff26bef731f953c32fb0e3167bf33
#
_entry.id   c70ff26bef731f953c32fb0e3167bf33
#
_cell.length_a   1.000
_cell.length_b   1.000
_cell.length_c   1.000
_cell.angle_alpha   90.00
_cell.angle_beta   90.00
_cell.angle_gamma   90.00
#
_symmetry.space_group_name_H-M   'P 1'
#
loop_
_entity.id
_entity.type
_entity.pdbx_description
1 polymer ?
#
loop_
_entity_poly.entity_id
_entity_poly.type
_entity_poly.pdbx_seq_one_letter_code
_entity_poly.pdbx_strand_id
1 'polypeptide(L)'
;MFFSRWLVGWIFLLGTFLTSPGFAGVASDDTIENQLRAMLSEQAESIDLTNALLLISQDWNPSLNEVPLRTELARITESVRKRLSPSSSAKETVEALREAIHREGGYQYTDQVDAQGIPLNPDELFLHGMLKSKRGYCMNLSLLYLIVGDRLDLPLHGVGLPNHFFVRYETKNARINIEATESGVTFPDSFYENRFGVKFTPGASFFTQNLNKRQTLGAYLSNVGMVHYRNSRPDKAIFYLALSAEINPSSIEANNNLANIYGETGQHTLAVHYYQQALRADPSSVPTLFNLGLTYVDLANPDKAIEAFLQVAQIEPSFIAAHRQLARLYLSQNKTMSALLHLKQLTKIDPSNPTPFITMGKSYIHLGQFALAVENLNRTKSRFPQNTEVVEALAEAYYRMDDLNRAVTEYRYLIERKPESLTAYIQLGWVHYKKGEVRLATAWTKRGLNLGMKSDRSVTLANMNLGLYAWVNKNYSEAKTRYRAALKGDSAKIAQGILNDLQEAAQRLPYRTEPEFFAGWVYMEGGKKEKARSHLDRYLLRTPNGKLADEARLLLGIQQPSGSSNPGVAPEGMALIPAGFFIMGSNGHGEDEAPEHRVYLDSYAIDRFEVSAENFAAFLNEVNNVKGYYHDNKYGTLYFDNQFHARKGFEDYPINNVKWAGADAYCQSKGKRLPTEAEWEKAARGTDGRVFPWGSIPPNPELSRFRQVWTEESKHNVMVHVKALPKGVSPYGVFNMAGNVKEWVDDWYDREYYKDPSNHINPKGQIGGEFKVLKGGSWRDLRGFVYSSFRNNSYPNTRLDDYGFRCAKSMENEEGAKQLTRAVNPSQRGHKSIS
;
A
#
# COMPACT_ATOMS: atom_id res chain seq x y z
N MET A 1 -24.33 -19.16 -43.54
CA MET A 1 -25.46 -20.14 -43.54
C MET A 1 -26.10 -20.13 -42.19
N PHE A 2 -27.40 -19.77 -42.19
CA PHE A 2 -28.45 -19.96 -41.17
C PHE A 2 -28.20 -19.39 -39.75
N PHE A 3 -28.85 -18.24 -39.39
CA PHE A 3 -30.25 -17.94 -38.96
C PHE A 3 -30.65 -18.67 -37.68
N SER A 4 -31.02 -17.95 -36.61
CA SER A 4 -32.26 -17.22 -36.31
C SER A 4 -32.13 -16.56 -34.94
N ARG A 5 -32.38 -15.29 -34.71
CA ARG A 5 -33.64 -14.52 -34.49
C ARG A 5 -34.60 -15.16 -33.48
N TRP A 6 -34.86 -14.39 -32.39
CA TRP A 6 -36.19 -14.00 -31.82
C TRP A 6 -35.86 -12.96 -30.72
N LEU A 7 -36.15 -11.72 -30.81
CA LEU A 7 -37.38 -10.90 -30.77
C LEU A 7 -38.00 -10.77 -29.37
N VAL A 8 -37.85 -9.54 -28.80
CA VAL A 8 -38.85 -8.61 -28.27
C VAL A 8 -39.62 -9.02 -27.00
N GLY A 9 -39.45 -8.21 -25.96
CA GLY A 9 -40.40 -8.09 -24.87
C GLY A 9 -40.18 -6.78 -24.11
N TRP A 10 -40.86 -5.72 -24.54
CA TRP A 10 -41.04 -4.49 -23.78
C TRP A 10 -41.93 -4.80 -22.58
N ILE A 11 -41.45 -4.56 -21.35
CA ILE A 11 -42.34 -4.31 -20.20
C ILE A 11 -41.80 -3.06 -19.50
N PHE A 12 -42.62 -2.02 -19.64
CA PHE A 12 -42.60 -0.88 -18.69
C PHE A 12 -42.93 -1.41 -17.31
N LEU A 13 -42.06 -1.20 -16.36
CA LEU A 13 -42.40 -1.28 -14.94
C LEU A 13 -41.86 -0.06 -14.24
N LEU A 14 -42.81 0.64 -13.72
CA LEU A 14 -42.78 1.76 -12.79
C LEU A 14 -41.56 1.76 -11.85
N GLY A 15 -41.11 2.99 -11.59
CA GLY A 15 -40.11 3.31 -10.59
C GLY A 15 -40.42 2.69 -9.22
N THR A 16 -39.50 1.91 -8.75
CA THR A 16 -39.37 1.65 -7.35
C THR A 16 -38.14 2.41 -6.87
N PHE A 17 -38.40 3.35 -6.01
CA PHE A 17 -37.38 3.98 -5.17
C PHE A 17 -36.50 2.89 -4.59
N LEU A 18 -35.24 2.84 -4.97
CA LEU A 18 -34.22 2.14 -4.24
C LEU A 18 -33.96 2.92 -2.95
N THR A 19 -34.69 2.54 -1.92
CA THR A 19 -34.35 2.85 -0.55
C THR A 19 -32.99 2.24 -0.27
N SER A 20 -32.04 3.04 0.13
CA SER A 20 -30.79 2.64 0.74
C SER A 20 -31.03 1.49 1.71
N PRO A 21 -30.14 0.47 1.78
CA PRO A 21 -30.25 -0.55 2.82
C PRO A 21 -30.07 0.16 4.18
N GLY A 22 -31.18 0.38 4.87
CA GLY A 22 -31.20 0.90 6.21
C GLY A 22 -30.48 -0.08 7.13
N PHE A 23 -29.53 0.41 7.87
CA PHE A 23 -29.04 -0.24 9.08
C PHE A 23 -30.25 -0.37 10.04
N ALA A 24 -30.84 -1.55 10.08
CA ALA A 24 -31.84 -1.90 11.08
C ALA A 24 -31.13 -2.26 12.39
N GLY A 25 -30.57 -1.26 13.06
CA GLY A 25 -30.38 -1.29 14.49
C GLY A 25 -31.60 -0.62 15.09
N VAL A 26 -32.27 -1.23 16.06
CA VAL A 26 -33.31 -0.62 16.87
C VAL A 26 -32.66 0.57 17.61
N ALA A 27 -32.68 1.75 16.98
CA ALA A 27 -32.28 2.99 17.60
C ALA A 27 -33.46 3.48 18.45
N SER A 28 -33.21 3.80 19.69
CA SER A 28 -34.10 4.69 20.45
C SER A 28 -34.32 5.97 19.64
N ASP A 29 -35.54 6.47 19.53
CA ASP A 29 -35.92 7.65 18.74
C ASP A 29 -35.20 8.96 19.11
N ASP A 30 -34.29 8.95 20.03
CA ASP A 30 -33.69 10.09 20.71
C ASP A 30 -32.19 10.31 20.47
N THR A 31 -31.63 9.73 19.37
CA THR A 31 -30.23 9.98 19.04
C THR A 31 -30.01 11.37 18.45
N ILE A 32 -28.85 12.00 18.74
CA ILE A 32 -28.45 13.30 18.15
C ILE A 32 -28.58 13.27 16.61
N GLU A 33 -28.27 12.14 16.01
CA GLU A 33 -28.38 11.94 14.56
C GLU A 33 -29.83 12.07 14.06
N ASN A 34 -30.78 11.48 14.78
CA ASN A 34 -32.21 11.59 14.44
C ASN A 34 -32.73 13.01 14.68
N GLN A 35 -32.30 13.67 15.76
CA GLN A 35 -32.65 15.06 16.04
C GLN A 35 -32.11 16.00 14.95
N LEU A 36 -30.89 15.82 14.50
CA LEU A 36 -30.30 16.59 13.39
C LEU A 36 -31.07 16.37 12.08
N ARG A 37 -31.40 15.10 11.74
CA ARG A 37 -32.22 14.80 10.55
C ARG A 37 -33.60 15.43 10.62
N ALA A 38 -34.27 15.34 11.75
CA ALA A 38 -35.59 15.96 11.97
C ALA A 38 -35.53 17.48 11.77
N MET A 39 -34.56 18.14 12.39
CA MET A 39 -34.38 19.61 12.25
C MET A 39 -34.08 20.01 10.81
N LEU A 40 -33.25 19.24 10.10
CA LEU A 40 -32.88 19.52 8.70
C LEU A 40 -34.01 19.18 7.72
N SER A 41 -35.05 18.46 8.13
CA SER A 41 -36.27 18.22 7.33
C SER A 41 -37.27 19.37 7.34
N GLU A 42 -37.15 20.31 8.31
CA GLU A 42 -37.98 21.50 8.39
C GLU A 42 -37.80 22.44 7.18
N GLN A 43 -38.61 23.48 7.05
CA GLN A 43 -38.38 24.53 6.06
C GLN A 43 -37.08 25.26 6.38
N ALA A 44 -36.31 25.64 5.33
CA ALA A 44 -34.98 26.19 5.49
C ALA A 44 -34.93 27.43 6.39
N GLU A 45 -35.96 28.27 6.34
CA GLU A 45 -36.09 29.50 7.12
C GLU A 45 -36.40 29.24 8.60
N SER A 46 -37.06 28.13 8.94
CA SER A 46 -37.41 27.75 10.32
C SER A 46 -36.29 27.07 11.10
N ILE A 47 -35.21 26.69 10.45
CA ILE A 47 -34.06 26.03 11.08
C ILE A 47 -33.44 26.98 12.12
N ASP A 48 -33.36 26.52 13.37
CA ASP A 48 -32.61 27.21 14.42
C ASP A 48 -31.10 26.83 14.32
N LEU A 49 -30.31 27.75 13.76
CA LEU A 49 -28.86 27.57 13.61
C LEU A 49 -28.16 27.34 14.96
N THR A 50 -28.63 27.99 16.02
CA THR A 50 -28.04 27.84 17.37
C THR A 50 -28.20 26.42 17.87
N ASN A 51 -29.43 25.90 17.82
CA ASN A 51 -29.72 24.54 18.28
C ASN A 51 -29.03 23.49 17.44
N ALA A 52 -28.99 23.65 16.11
CA ALA A 52 -28.25 22.73 15.21
C ALA A 52 -26.76 22.64 15.58
N LEU A 53 -26.10 23.78 15.78
CA LEU A 53 -24.68 23.83 16.11
C LEU A 53 -24.38 23.35 17.53
N LEU A 54 -25.29 23.52 18.46
CA LEU A 54 -25.18 22.97 19.82
C LEU A 54 -25.34 21.43 19.80
N LEU A 55 -26.30 20.89 19.07
CA LEU A 55 -26.44 19.44 18.87
C LEU A 55 -25.17 18.82 18.27
N ILE A 56 -24.60 19.44 17.25
CA ILE A 56 -23.33 19.00 16.63
C ILE A 56 -22.19 19.10 17.64
N SER A 57 -22.14 20.15 18.45
CA SER A 57 -21.14 20.31 19.51
C SER A 57 -21.30 19.27 20.62
N GLN A 58 -22.52 18.86 20.93
CA GLN A 58 -22.84 17.83 21.93
C GLN A 58 -22.51 16.43 21.42
N ASP A 59 -22.68 16.15 20.11
CA ASP A 59 -22.22 14.89 19.51
C ASP A 59 -20.71 14.71 19.58
N TRP A 60 -19.98 15.82 19.44
CA TRP A 60 -18.52 15.83 19.62
C TRP A 60 -18.12 15.71 21.09
N ASN A 61 -18.76 16.47 21.97
CA ASN A 61 -18.52 16.51 23.42
C ASN A 61 -19.82 16.21 24.19
N PRO A 62 -20.10 14.94 24.53
CA PRO A 62 -21.33 14.55 25.21
C PRO A 62 -21.55 15.16 26.61
N SER A 63 -20.50 15.69 27.24
CA SER A 63 -20.56 16.36 28.54
C SER A 63 -20.76 17.88 28.44
N LEU A 64 -21.14 18.37 27.27
CA LEU A 64 -21.28 19.80 27.00
C LEU A 64 -22.35 20.45 27.87
N ASN A 65 -22.01 21.54 28.60
CA ASN A 65 -22.93 22.43 29.24
C ASN A 65 -23.25 23.58 28.28
N GLU A 66 -24.49 23.65 27.83
CA GLU A 66 -24.95 24.68 26.89
C GLU A 66 -25.23 26.05 27.51
N VAL A 67 -25.49 26.10 28.82
CA VAL A 67 -25.91 27.34 29.47
C VAL A 67 -24.91 28.49 29.28
N PRO A 68 -23.59 28.30 29.51
CA PRO A 68 -22.61 29.37 29.29
C PRO A 68 -22.57 29.82 27.83
N LEU A 69 -22.72 28.86 26.89
CA LEU A 69 -22.69 29.15 25.44
C LEU A 69 -23.90 30.01 25.01
N ARG A 70 -25.08 29.62 25.43
CA ARG A 70 -26.31 30.39 25.17
C ARG A 70 -26.26 31.78 25.80
N THR A 71 -25.65 31.90 26.99
CA THR A 71 -25.44 33.17 27.68
C THR A 71 -24.46 34.05 26.87
N GLU A 72 -23.36 33.53 26.38
CA GLU A 72 -22.41 34.29 25.58
C GLU A 72 -23.03 34.75 24.25
N LEU A 73 -23.78 33.88 23.56
CA LEU A 73 -24.48 34.24 22.35
C LEU A 73 -25.52 35.35 22.61
N ALA A 74 -26.24 35.26 23.73
CA ALA A 74 -27.18 36.31 24.13
C ALA A 74 -26.48 37.64 24.43
N ARG A 75 -25.32 37.62 25.09
CA ARG A 75 -24.47 38.78 25.36
C ARG A 75 -24.04 39.47 24.06
N ILE A 76 -23.55 38.71 23.09
CA ILE A 76 -23.14 39.25 21.79
C ILE A 76 -24.33 39.85 21.05
N THR A 77 -25.46 39.11 21.00
CA THR A 77 -26.68 39.54 20.34
C THR A 77 -27.20 40.87 20.96
N GLU A 78 -27.21 40.97 22.27
CA GLU A 78 -27.63 42.17 22.98
C GLU A 78 -26.66 43.35 22.76
N SER A 79 -25.38 43.09 22.65
CA SER A 79 -24.38 44.09 22.29
C SER A 79 -24.63 44.69 20.90
N VAL A 80 -24.98 43.85 19.89
CA VAL A 80 -25.42 44.35 18.58
C VAL A 80 -26.71 45.11 18.66
N ARG A 81 -27.75 44.58 19.35
CA ARG A 81 -29.05 45.18 19.44
C ARG A 81 -29.00 46.61 20.01
N LYS A 82 -28.16 46.85 21.01
CA LYS A 82 -27.98 48.19 21.63
C LYS A 82 -27.36 49.23 20.68
N ARG A 83 -26.70 48.80 19.62
CA ARG A 83 -26.10 49.66 18.60
C ARG A 83 -27.00 49.94 17.41
N LEU A 84 -28.05 49.15 17.27
CA LEU A 84 -28.97 49.29 16.16
C LEU A 84 -30.19 50.11 16.52
N SER A 85 -30.65 50.90 15.57
CA SER A 85 -31.93 51.58 15.58
C SER A 85 -32.74 51.17 14.34
N PRO A 86 -34.06 51.39 14.31
CA PRO A 86 -34.88 51.10 13.12
C PRO A 86 -34.42 51.85 11.85
N SER A 87 -33.63 52.90 12.00
CA SER A 87 -33.09 53.72 10.91
C SER A 87 -31.62 53.36 10.56
N SER A 88 -31.05 52.37 11.22
CA SER A 88 -29.65 51.99 10.95
C SER A 88 -29.47 51.55 9.51
N SER A 89 -28.48 52.10 8.87
CA SER A 89 -28.06 51.73 7.51
C SER A 89 -27.40 50.34 7.48
N ALA A 90 -27.31 49.70 6.31
CA ALA A 90 -26.59 48.46 6.12
C ALA A 90 -25.14 48.51 6.64
N LYS A 91 -24.45 49.65 6.45
CA LYS A 91 -23.09 49.87 6.88
C LYS A 91 -22.95 49.94 8.40
N GLU A 92 -23.88 50.65 9.06
CA GLU A 92 -23.93 50.72 10.51
C GLU A 92 -24.30 49.37 11.13
N THR A 93 -25.16 48.59 10.49
CA THR A 93 -25.51 47.22 10.92
C THR A 93 -24.30 46.30 10.87
N VAL A 94 -23.53 46.33 9.77
CA VAL A 94 -22.33 45.53 9.62
C VAL A 94 -21.24 45.94 10.62
N GLU A 95 -21.07 47.25 10.87
CA GLU A 95 -20.12 47.74 11.89
C GLU A 95 -20.57 47.35 13.32
N ALA A 96 -21.85 47.41 13.64
CA ALA A 96 -22.34 46.93 14.92
C ALA A 96 -22.05 45.44 15.20
N LEU A 97 -22.21 44.60 14.17
CA LEU A 97 -21.81 43.18 14.21
C LEU A 97 -20.30 43.02 14.44
N ARG A 98 -19.51 43.75 13.68
CA ARG A 98 -18.07 43.75 13.79
C ARG A 98 -17.55 44.17 15.17
N GLU A 99 -18.10 45.25 15.72
CA GLU A 99 -17.75 45.75 17.05
C GLU A 99 -18.09 44.69 18.13
N ALA A 100 -19.30 44.12 18.11
CA ALA A 100 -19.76 43.19 19.11
C ALA A 100 -19.02 41.84 19.05
N ILE A 101 -18.68 41.36 17.87
CA ILE A 101 -18.04 40.05 17.68
C ILE A 101 -16.51 40.15 17.85
N HIS A 102 -15.87 41.05 17.14
CA HIS A 102 -14.42 41.08 17.14
C HIS A 102 -13.77 41.97 18.20
N ARG A 103 -14.28 43.22 18.35
CA ARG A 103 -13.67 44.15 19.31
C ARG A 103 -14.04 43.88 20.75
N GLU A 104 -15.36 43.77 21.03
CA GLU A 104 -15.82 43.47 22.38
C GLU A 104 -15.78 41.97 22.72
N GLY A 105 -16.19 41.11 21.77
CA GLY A 105 -16.21 39.67 21.89
C GLY A 105 -14.82 39.03 21.88
N GLY A 106 -13.85 39.66 21.21
CA GLY A 106 -12.50 39.21 21.13
C GLY A 106 -12.34 38.01 20.18
N TYR A 107 -13.31 37.72 19.30
CA TYR A 107 -13.25 36.60 18.37
C TYR A 107 -12.26 36.88 17.25
N GLN A 108 -11.37 35.96 17.00
CA GLN A 108 -10.30 36.10 16.04
C GLN A 108 -10.15 34.83 15.18
N TYR A 109 -9.65 35.03 13.97
CA TYR A 109 -9.27 33.92 13.10
C TYR A 109 -8.04 33.18 13.63
N THR A 110 -8.02 31.87 13.44
CA THR A 110 -6.85 31.05 13.70
C THR A 110 -6.40 30.37 12.41
N ASP A 111 -5.09 30.44 12.14
CA ASP A 111 -4.40 29.76 11.05
C ASP A 111 -3.80 28.42 11.49
N GLN A 112 -4.09 27.97 12.70
CA GLN A 112 -3.62 26.70 13.26
C GLN A 112 -4.34 25.53 12.59
N VAL A 113 -4.02 25.33 11.31
CA VAL A 113 -4.57 24.27 10.45
C VAL A 113 -3.43 23.37 9.95
N ASP A 114 -3.80 22.16 9.58
CA ASP A 114 -2.89 21.27 8.86
C ASP A 114 -2.80 21.63 7.36
N ALA A 115 -2.06 20.82 6.61
CA ALA A 115 -1.84 21.01 5.17
C ALA A 115 -3.15 20.96 4.32
N GLN A 116 -4.26 20.47 4.90
CA GLN A 116 -5.56 20.37 4.26
C GLN A 116 -6.57 21.41 4.78
N GLY A 117 -6.11 22.35 5.61
CA GLY A 117 -6.96 23.41 6.15
C GLY A 117 -7.88 22.98 7.30
N ILE A 118 -7.64 21.82 7.92
CA ILE A 118 -8.43 21.34 9.05
C ILE A 118 -7.77 21.76 10.37
N PRO A 119 -8.58 22.16 11.40
CA PRO A 119 -8.07 22.59 12.69
C PRO A 119 -7.10 21.60 13.34
N LEU A 120 -5.97 22.11 13.82
CA LEU A 120 -5.06 21.32 14.69
C LEU A 120 -5.70 21.03 16.05
N ASN A 121 -6.50 21.98 16.57
CA ASN A 121 -7.38 21.72 17.71
C ASN A 121 -8.81 21.49 17.18
N PRO A 122 -9.29 20.24 17.15
CA PRO A 122 -10.59 19.93 16.58
C PRO A 122 -11.76 20.63 17.28
N ASP A 123 -11.65 20.93 18.58
CA ASP A 123 -12.71 21.63 19.32
C ASP A 123 -13.00 23.02 18.73
N GLU A 124 -12.00 23.70 18.17
CA GLU A 124 -12.16 25.04 17.60
C GLU A 124 -13.02 25.08 16.32
N LEU A 125 -13.33 23.94 15.71
CA LEU A 125 -14.32 23.88 14.64
C LEU A 125 -15.75 23.99 15.19
N PHE A 126 -15.99 23.46 16.40
CA PHE A 126 -17.32 23.40 17.00
C PHE A 126 -17.65 24.70 17.72
N LEU A 127 -18.98 25.01 17.82
CA LEU A 127 -19.45 26.24 18.44
C LEU A 127 -18.94 26.41 19.89
N HIS A 128 -18.93 25.33 20.66
CA HIS A 128 -18.44 25.36 22.05
C HIS A 128 -16.97 25.71 22.19
N GLY A 129 -16.12 25.11 21.37
CA GLY A 129 -14.68 25.35 21.39
C GLY A 129 -14.35 26.78 20.93
N MET A 130 -14.99 27.26 19.85
CA MET A 130 -14.82 28.63 19.36
C MET A 130 -15.27 29.66 20.40
N LEU A 131 -16.44 29.48 21.02
CA LEU A 131 -16.94 30.43 22.06
C LEU A 131 -16.02 30.46 23.30
N LYS A 132 -15.42 29.34 23.65
CA LYS A 132 -14.49 29.23 24.78
C LYS A 132 -13.10 29.82 24.46
N SER A 133 -12.51 29.45 23.33
CA SER A 133 -11.16 29.89 22.95
C SER A 133 -11.12 31.30 22.37
N LYS A 134 -12.25 31.82 21.90
CA LYS A 134 -12.36 33.05 21.10
C LYS A 134 -11.64 32.99 19.77
N ARG A 135 -11.32 31.78 19.32
CA ARG A 135 -10.63 31.51 18.06
C ARG A 135 -11.50 30.63 17.18
N GLY A 136 -11.51 30.94 15.91
CA GLY A 136 -12.30 30.17 14.94
C GLY A 136 -11.76 30.27 13.53
N TYR A 137 -12.33 29.47 12.67
CA TYR A 137 -12.03 29.40 11.24
C TYR A 137 -13.05 30.19 10.43
N CYS A 138 -12.81 30.32 9.12
CA CYS A 138 -13.70 31.06 8.23
C CYS A 138 -15.17 30.62 8.39
N MET A 139 -15.43 29.30 8.46
CA MET A 139 -16.78 28.77 8.54
C MET A 139 -17.45 29.08 9.88
N ASN A 140 -16.83 28.74 11.02
CA ASN A 140 -17.51 28.90 12.31
C ASN A 140 -17.56 30.35 12.80
N LEU A 141 -16.57 31.20 12.44
CA LEU A 141 -16.66 32.64 12.64
C LEU A 141 -17.84 33.23 11.82
N SER A 142 -18.00 32.80 10.57
CA SER A 142 -19.12 33.19 9.73
C SER A 142 -20.44 32.71 10.32
N LEU A 143 -20.51 31.48 10.86
CA LEU A 143 -21.69 30.97 11.56
C LEU A 143 -22.06 31.81 12.79
N LEU A 144 -21.08 32.37 13.52
CA LEU A 144 -21.34 33.27 14.62
C LEU A 144 -22.08 34.54 14.16
N TYR A 145 -21.65 35.13 13.03
CA TYR A 145 -22.40 36.25 12.40
C TYR A 145 -23.81 35.84 12.03
N LEU A 146 -23.99 34.68 11.43
CA LEU A 146 -25.30 34.19 10.97
C LEU A 146 -26.23 33.90 12.16
N ILE A 147 -25.72 33.31 13.27
CA ILE A 147 -26.50 33.11 14.51
C ILE A 147 -26.96 34.44 15.09
N VAL A 148 -26.08 35.44 15.19
CA VAL A 148 -26.42 36.75 15.71
C VAL A 148 -27.38 37.47 14.79
N GLY A 149 -27.18 37.36 13.47
CA GLY A 149 -28.09 37.90 12.46
C GLY A 149 -29.46 37.27 12.50
N ASP A 150 -29.55 35.97 12.62
CA ASP A 150 -30.81 35.21 12.75
C ASP A 150 -31.65 35.67 13.97
N ARG A 151 -30.99 35.85 15.11
CA ARG A 151 -31.61 36.34 16.34
C ARG A 151 -32.11 37.80 16.28
N LEU A 152 -31.64 38.54 15.29
CA LEU A 152 -31.96 39.96 15.09
C LEU A 152 -32.72 40.24 13.77
N ASP A 153 -33.18 39.19 13.10
CA ASP A 153 -33.84 39.25 11.78
C ASP A 153 -33.04 40.07 10.73
N LEU A 154 -31.71 39.98 10.78
CA LEU A 154 -30.84 40.66 9.83
C LEU A 154 -30.68 39.84 8.55
N PRO A 155 -30.64 40.45 7.35
CA PRO A 155 -30.53 39.74 6.07
C PRO A 155 -29.12 39.31 5.79
N LEU A 156 -28.61 38.36 6.60
CA LEU A 156 -27.28 37.77 6.49
C LEU A 156 -27.37 36.41 5.84
N HIS A 157 -26.46 36.17 4.91
CA HIS A 157 -26.33 34.90 4.17
C HIS A 157 -24.90 34.40 4.25
N GLY A 158 -24.73 33.09 4.34
CA GLY A 158 -23.46 32.46 4.12
C GLY A 158 -23.14 32.40 2.63
N VAL A 159 -21.88 32.56 2.27
CA VAL A 159 -21.40 32.44 0.89
C VAL A 159 -20.19 31.51 0.86
N GLY A 160 -20.32 30.39 0.16
CA GLY A 160 -19.24 29.43 -0.05
C GLY A 160 -18.34 29.79 -1.24
N LEU A 161 -17.06 29.58 -1.10
CA LEU A 161 -16.03 29.65 -2.13
C LEU A 161 -15.15 28.40 -2.07
N PRO A 162 -14.35 28.09 -3.09
CA PRO A 162 -13.36 27.01 -2.96
C PRO A 162 -12.42 27.23 -1.76
N ASN A 163 -12.46 26.32 -0.78
CA ASN A 163 -11.68 26.36 0.46
C ASN A 163 -11.89 27.63 1.33
N HIS A 164 -12.98 28.35 1.15
CA HIS A 164 -13.26 29.55 1.94
C HIS A 164 -14.77 29.77 2.14
N PHE A 165 -15.10 30.55 3.19
CA PHE A 165 -16.48 30.89 3.53
C PHE A 165 -16.52 32.27 4.16
N PHE A 166 -17.46 33.12 3.73
CA PHE A 166 -17.71 34.46 4.29
C PHE A 166 -19.19 34.77 4.45
N VAL A 167 -19.51 35.89 5.03
CA VAL A 167 -20.89 36.35 5.26
C VAL A 167 -21.24 37.49 4.34
N ARG A 168 -22.45 37.49 3.83
CA ARG A 168 -23.01 38.61 3.02
C ARG A 168 -24.24 39.18 3.70
N TYR A 169 -24.22 40.47 3.91
CA TYR A 169 -25.41 41.26 4.20
C TYR A 169 -26.03 41.68 2.86
N GLU A 170 -27.27 41.29 2.57
CA GLU A 170 -27.89 41.59 1.28
C GLU A 170 -29.34 41.98 1.45
N THR A 171 -29.71 43.14 0.92
CA THR A 171 -31.08 43.67 0.77
C THR A 171 -31.28 44.13 -0.66
N LYS A 172 -32.50 44.59 -1.02
CA LYS A 172 -32.75 45.14 -2.33
C LYS A 172 -31.81 46.30 -2.69
N ASN A 173 -31.34 47.07 -1.67
CA ASN A 173 -30.61 48.32 -1.84
C ASN A 173 -29.11 48.26 -1.41
N ALA A 174 -28.67 47.16 -0.79
CA ALA A 174 -27.32 47.06 -0.28
C ALA A 174 -26.80 45.62 -0.38
N ARG A 175 -25.55 45.48 -0.81
CA ARG A 175 -24.79 44.23 -0.78
C ARG A 175 -23.41 44.52 -0.15
N ILE A 176 -23.12 43.90 0.97
CA ILE A 176 -21.86 44.06 1.71
C ILE A 176 -21.34 42.69 2.09
N ASN A 177 -20.15 42.33 1.63
CA ASN A 177 -19.49 41.09 2.04
C ASN A 177 -18.64 41.34 3.29
N ILE A 178 -18.75 40.47 4.28
CA ILE A 178 -18.11 40.58 5.58
C ILE A 178 -17.09 39.43 5.67
N GLU A 179 -15.81 39.75 5.77
CA GLU A 179 -14.74 38.79 5.91
C GLU A 179 -14.48 38.52 7.39
N ALA A 180 -15.06 37.42 7.90
CA ALA A 180 -14.96 37.07 9.31
C ALA A 180 -13.50 36.74 9.74
N THR A 181 -12.64 36.30 8.81
CA THR A 181 -11.24 35.99 9.07
C THR A 181 -10.36 37.24 9.17
N GLU A 182 -10.80 38.36 8.59
CA GLU A 182 -10.14 39.66 8.66
C GLU A 182 -10.84 40.59 9.67
N SER A 183 -11.30 40.02 10.79
CA SER A 183 -12.00 40.75 11.86
C SER A 183 -13.21 41.54 11.36
N GLY A 184 -13.97 40.98 10.44
CA GLY A 184 -15.20 41.59 9.94
C GLY A 184 -14.99 42.74 8.95
N VAL A 185 -13.82 42.90 8.36
CA VAL A 185 -13.57 43.86 7.28
C VAL A 185 -14.43 43.52 6.06
N THR A 186 -14.86 44.54 5.35
CA THR A 186 -15.69 44.35 4.16
C THR A 186 -14.91 44.49 2.86
N PHE A 187 -15.16 43.57 1.93
CA PHE A 187 -14.53 43.57 0.62
C PHE A 187 -15.57 43.54 -0.51
N PRO A 188 -15.29 44.11 -1.68
CA PRO A 188 -16.15 44.00 -2.85
C PRO A 188 -16.07 42.57 -3.45
N ASP A 189 -17.07 42.17 -4.26
CA ASP A 189 -17.10 40.89 -4.95
C ASP A 189 -15.81 40.65 -5.76
N SER A 190 -15.27 41.70 -6.39
CA SER A 190 -14.02 41.62 -7.17
C SER A 190 -12.79 41.17 -6.36
N PHE A 191 -12.76 41.40 -5.05
CA PHE A 191 -11.71 40.90 -4.19
C PHE A 191 -11.69 39.37 -4.18
N TYR A 192 -12.86 38.76 -3.99
CA TYR A 192 -13.02 37.31 -3.96
C TYR A 192 -12.82 36.68 -5.34
N GLU A 193 -13.32 37.34 -6.41
CA GLU A 193 -13.11 36.91 -7.79
C GLU A 193 -11.62 36.77 -8.12
N ASN A 194 -10.84 37.81 -7.77
CA ASN A 194 -9.40 37.83 -8.02
C ASN A 194 -8.61 36.83 -7.13
N ARG A 195 -9.01 36.68 -5.88
CA ARG A 195 -8.31 35.83 -4.90
C ARG A 195 -8.58 34.35 -5.08
N PHE A 196 -9.82 33.97 -5.44
CA PHE A 196 -10.28 32.59 -5.51
C PHE A 196 -10.59 32.10 -6.92
N GLY A 197 -10.42 32.94 -7.94
CA GLY A 197 -10.65 32.57 -9.35
C GLY A 197 -12.11 32.27 -9.71
N VAL A 198 -13.05 32.80 -8.92
CA VAL A 198 -14.49 32.61 -9.11
C VAL A 198 -15.13 33.82 -9.79
N LYS A 199 -16.37 33.66 -10.28
CA LYS A 199 -17.18 34.78 -10.80
C LYS A 199 -18.54 34.80 -10.13
N PHE A 200 -18.96 35.96 -9.66
CA PHE A 200 -20.30 36.17 -9.10
C PHE A 200 -21.35 36.29 -10.22
N THR A 201 -21.58 35.18 -10.92
CA THR A 201 -22.60 35.12 -11.97
C THR A 201 -23.86 34.44 -11.40
N PRO A 202 -25.06 35.10 -11.42
CA PRO A 202 -26.27 34.50 -10.92
C PRO A 202 -26.59 33.15 -11.60
N GLY A 203 -26.78 32.10 -10.79
CA GLY A 203 -27.24 30.77 -11.25
C GLY A 203 -26.13 29.85 -11.80
N ALA A 204 -24.85 30.25 -11.79
CA ALA A 204 -23.81 29.49 -12.45
C ALA A 204 -23.16 28.37 -11.63
N SER A 205 -23.14 28.44 -10.29
CA SER A 205 -22.58 27.39 -9.43
C SER A 205 -23.09 27.52 -7.99
N PHE A 206 -22.88 26.50 -7.18
CA PHE A 206 -23.07 26.52 -5.72
C PHE A 206 -22.22 27.58 -5.03
N PHE A 207 -21.03 27.81 -5.54
CA PHE A 207 -20.15 28.88 -5.08
C PHE A 207 -20.72 30.25 -5.47
N THR A 208 -20.44 31.26 -4.63
CA THR A 208 -20.81 32.67 -4.83
C THR A 208 -22.30 33.03 -4.64
N GLN A 209 -23.16 32.04 -4.42
CA GLN A 209 -24.56 32.26 -4.12
C GLN A 209 -24.83 32.52 -2.63
N ASN A 210 -25.93 33.21 -2.34
CA ASN A 210 -26.42 33.31 -0.98
C ASN A 210 -27.02 31.96 -0.54
N LEU A 211 -26.45 31.35 0.45
CA LEU A 211 -26.93 30.10 1.00
C LEU A 211 -28.02 30.36 2.02
N ASN A 212 -29.11 29.57 1.97
CA ASN A 212 -30.07 29.53 3.06
C ASN A 212 -29.48 28.76 4.28
N LYS A 213 -30.18 28.77 5.41
CA LYS A 213 -29.72 28.16 6.66
C LYS A 213 -29.38 26.66 6.49
N ARG A 214 -30.22 25.89 5.76
CA ARG A 214 -30.00 24.47 5.50
C ARG A 214 -28.73 24.25 4.69
N GLN A 215 -28.55 25.01 3.62
CA GLN A 215 -27.38 24.91 2.76
C GLN A 215 -26.09 25.32 3.50
N THR A 216 -26.19 26.34 4.36
CA THR A 216 -25.10 26.78 5.23
C THR A 216 -24.67 25.66 6.20
N LEU A 217 -25.64 25.02 6.85
CA LEU A 217 -25.38 23.85 7.70
C LEU A 217 -24.79 22.70 6.90
N GLY A 218 -25.29 22.42 5.69
CA GLY A 218 -24.75 21.42 4.83
C GLY A 218 -23.26 21.63 4.52
N ALA A 219 -22.84 22.86 4.25
CA ALA A 219 -21.44 23.21 4.09
C ALA A 219 -20.60 22.99 5.36
N TYR A 220 -21.14 23.35 6.53
CA TYR A 220 -20.50 23.11 7.82
C TYR A 220 -20.35 21.63 8.15
N LEU A 221 -21.39 20.81 7.88
CA LEU A 221 -21.39 19.37 8.14
C LEU A 221 -20.27 18.64 7.35
N SER A 222 -19.86 19.15 6.19
CA SER A 222 -18.71 18.61 5.46
C SER A 222 -17.43 18.75 6.28
N ASN A 223 -17.19 19.89 6.89
CA ASN A 223 -16.03 20.13 7.75
C ASN A 223 -16.08 19.27 9.03
N VAL A 224 -17.26 19.18 9.64
CA VAL A 224 -17.50 18.31 10.82
C VAL A 224 -17.16 16.86 10.48
N GLY A 225 -17.63 16.35 9.35
CA GLY A 225 -17.32 15.01 8.88
C GLY A 225 -15.81 14.76 8.74
N MET A 226 -15.10 15.70 8.17
CA MET A 226 -13.65 15.58 8.00
C MET A 226 -12.89 15.62 9.33
N VAL A 227 -13.35 16.40 10.32
CA VAL A 227 -12.77 16.38 11.67
C VAL A 227 -13.01 15.03 12.35
N HIS A 228 -14.20 14.46 12.23
CA HIS A 228 -14.49 13.11 12.74
C HIS A 228 -13.58 12.05 12.07
N TYR A 229 -13.40 12.13 10.74
CA TYR A 229 -12.54 11.21 10.00
C TYR A 229 -11.11 11.21 10.53
N ARG A 230 -10.52 12.40 10.69
CA ARG A 230 -9.16 12.57 11.22
C ARG A 230 -8.99 12.11 12.65
N ASN A 231 -10.04 12.22 13.43
CA ASN A 231 -10.05 11.72 14.81
C ASN A 231 -10.47 10.24 14.90
N SER A 232 -10.28 9.49 13.81
CA SER A 232 -10.52 8.04 13.76
C SER A 232 -11.96 7.64 14.12
N ARG A 233 -12.92 8.45 13.69
CA ARG A 233 -14.36 8.20 13.85
C ARG A 233 -15.03 8.11 12.45
N PRO A 234 -14.70 7.10 11.64
CA PRO A 234 -15.15 7.03 10.25
C PRO A 234 -16.67 6.92 10.09
N ASP A 235 -17.36 6.23 11.00
CA ASP A 235 -18.83 6.11 10.96
C ASP A 235 -19.50 7.47 11.11
N LYS A 236 -19.02 8.29 12.06
CA LYS A 236 -19.50 9.67 12.23
C LYS A 236 -19.13 10.56 11.03
N ALA A 237 -17.93 10.37 10.50
CA ALA A 237 -17.52 11.10 9.30
C ALA A 237 -18.46 10.82 8.12
N ILE A 238 -18.74 9.54 7.85
CA ILE A 238 -19.69 9.12 6.82
C ILE A 238 -21.08 9.72 7.07
N PHE A 239 -21.56 9.67 8.31
CA PHE A 239 -22.86 10.26 8.67
C PHE A 239 -22.93 11.75 8.30
N TYR A 240 -21.96 12.55 8.78
CA TYR A 240 -21.99 14.01 8.55
C TYR A 240 -21.75 14.38 7.09
N LEU A 241 -20.86 13.68 6.39
CA LEU A 241 -20.61 13.91 4.98
C LEU A 241 -21.79 13.48 4.10
N ALA A 242 -22.45 12.37 4.42
CA ALA A 242 -23.64 11.92 3.71
C ALA A 242 -24.78 12.93 3.89
N LEU A 243 -24.98 13.43 5.11
CA LEU A 243 -25.98 14.46 5.40
C LEU A 243 -25.64 15.79 4.68
N SER A 244 -24.37 16.16 4.63
CA SER A 244 -23.90 17.31 3.84
C SER A 244 -24.20 17.14 2.34
N ALA A 245 -23.93 15.97 1.78
CA ALA A 245 -24.20 15.66 0.37
C ALA A 245 -25.73 15.57 0.06
N GLU A 246 -26.52 15.09 1.02
CA GLU A 246 -27.98 15.08 0.91
C GLU A 246 -28.56 16.50 0.84
N ILE A 247 -28.05 17.40 1.68
CA ILE A 247 -28.49 18.81 1.72
C ILE A 247 -28.00 19.58 0.50
N ASN A 248 -26.77 19.41 0.15
CA ASN A 248 -26.07 20.06 -0.95
C ASN A 248 -25.58 19.02 -1.98
N PRO A 249 -26.46 18.41 -2.79
CA PRO A 249 -26.05 17.36 -3.73
C PRO A 249 -25.00 17.80 -4.75
N SER A 250 -24.93 19.10 -5.00
CA SER A 250 -23.90 19.72 -5.85
C SER A 250 -22.60 20.10 -5.12
N SER A 251 -22.48 19.80 -3.83
CA SER A 251 -21.22 20.03 -3.11
C SER A 251 -20.15 19.05 -3.58
N ILE A 252 -19.20 19.59 -4.31
CA ILE A 252 -18.04 18.84 -4.81
C ILE A 252 -17.22 18.29 -3.63
N GLU A 253 -16.99 19.12 -2.62
CA GLU A 253 -16.17 18.77 -1.45
C GLU A 253 -16.82 17.64 -0.63
N ALA A 254 -18.11 17.74 -0.30
CA ALA A 254 -18.78 16.70 0.48
C ALA A 254 -18.78 15.35 -0.26
N ASN A 255 -19.13 15.38 -1.54
CA ASN A 255 -19.16 14.18 -2.36
C ASN A 255 -17.75 13.58 -2.55
N ASN A 256 -16.72 14.38 -2.78
CA ASN A 256 -15.35 13.90 -2.89
C ASN A 256 -14.81 13.31 -1.58
N ASN A 257 -15.04 13.99 -0.46
CA ASN A 257 -14.59 13.51 0.84
C ASN A 257 -15.27 12.18 1.21
N LEU A 258 -16.57 12.07 0.95
CA LEU A 258 -17.31 10.84 1.16
C LEU A 258 -16.80 9.71 0.23
N ALA A 259 -16.56 10.03 -1.03
CA ALA A 259 -15.99 9.09 -1.98
C ALA A 259 -14.59 8.62 -1.58
N ASN A 260 -13.72 9.51 -1.11
CA ASN A 260 -12.40 9.16 -0.60
C ASN A 260 -12.50 8.17 0.56
N ILE A 261 -13.36 8.44 1.56
CA ILE A 261 -13.54 7.55 2.71
C ILE A 261 -14.06 6.17 2.28
N TYR A 262 -15.03 6.13 1.36
CA TYR A 262 -15.51 4.85 0.84
C TYR A 262 -14.44 4.10 0.04
N GLY A 263 -13.61 4.81 -0.70
CA GLY A 263 -12.45 4.21 -1.41
C GLY A 263 -11.46 3.59 -0.44
N GLU A 264 -11.06 4.32 0.60
CA GLU A 264 -10.11 3.86 1.62
C GLU A 264 -10.65 2.70 2.48
N THR A 265 -11.98 2.62 2.64
CA THR A 265 -12.63 1.51 3.35
C THR A 265 -12.98 0.33 2.46
N GLY A 266 -12.53 0.32 1.19
CA GLY A 266 -12.76 -0.75 0.23
C GLY A 266 -14.18 -0.79 -0.38
N GLN A 267 -15.01 0.23 -0.09
CA GLN A 267 -16.37 0.35 -0.62
C GLN A 267 -16.37 1.09 -1.98
N HIS A 268 -15.54 0.60 -2.91
CA HIS A 268 -15.24 1.29 -4.16
C HIS A 268 -16.47 1.62 -5.03
N THR A 269 -17.53 0.81 -4.96
CA THR A 269 -18.78 1.09 -5.71
C THR A 269 -19.46 2.36 -5.19
N LEU A 270 -19.48 2.57 -3.88
CA LEU A 270 -20.01 3.80 -3.29
C LEU A 270 -19.09 5.00 -3.59
N ALA A 271 -17.78 4.79 -3.54
CA ALA A 271 -16.84 5.82 -3.94
C ALA A 271 -17.08 6.30 -5.38
N VAL A 272 -17.27 5.40 -6.34
CA VAL A 272 -17.63 5.75 -7.72
C VAL A 272 -18.91 6.56 -7.77
N HIS A 273 -19.95 6.16 -7.03
CA HIS A 273 -21.23 6.87 -7.00
C HIS A 273 -21.04 8.33 -6.59
N TYR A 274 -20.33 8.57 -5.48
CA TYR A 274 -20.14 9.93 -4.95
C TYR A 274 -19.17 10.76 -5.80
N TYR A 275 -18.11 10.20 -6.39
CA TYR A 275 -17.31 10.91 -7.37
C TYR A 275 -18.12 11.33 -8.59
N GLN A 276 -19.06 10.49 -9.07
CA GLN A 276 -19.95 10.84 -10.16
C GLN A 276 -20.94 11.95 -9.77
N GLN A 277 -21.37 12.00 -8.51
CA GLN A 277 -22.16 13.14 -8.02
C GLN A 277 -21.33 14.44 -8.03
N ALA A 278 -20.09 14.40 -7.55
CA ALA A 278 -19.20 15.55 -7.59
C ALA A 278 -18.96 16.03 -9.04
N LEU A 279 -18.77 15.11 -9.98
CA LEU A 279 -18.57 15.43 -11.40
C LEU A 279 -19.82 15.94 -12.13
N ARG A 280 -21.04 15.73 -11.59
CA ARG A 280 -22.23 16.40 -12.12
C ARG A 280 -22.23 17.89 -11.83
N ALA A 281 -21.65 18.28 -10.69
CA ALA A 281 -21.52 19.68 -10.31
C ALA A 281 -20.33 20.37 -11.03
N ASP A 282 -19.21 19.68 -11.14
CA ASP A 282 -18.05 20.14 -11.92
C ASP A 282 -17.46 18.98 -12.74
N PRO A 283 -17.86 18.85 -14.00
CA PRO A 283 -17.34 17.83 -14.90
C PRO A 283 -15.84 17.94 -15.21
N SER A 284 -15.24 19.10 -14.86
CA SER A 284 -13.84 19.41 -15.14
C SER A 284 -12.94 19.25 -13.91
N SER A 285 -13.45 18.81 -12.78
CA SER A 285 -12.69 18.62 -11.54
C SER A 285 -11.59 17.57 -11.73
N VAL A 286 -10.36 18.04 -11.94
CA VAL A 286 -9.18 17.17 -12.13
C VAL A 286 -8.95 16.25 -10.93
N PRO A 287 -9.01 16.71 -9.66
CA PRO A 287 -8.84 15.81 -8.52
C PRO A 287 -9.90 14.70 -8.47
N THR A 288 -11.16 15.05 -8.73
CA THR A 288 -12.28 14.09 -8.72
C THR A 288 -12.12 13.03 -9.82
N LEU A 289 -11.84 13.47 -11.05
CA LEU A 289 -11.58 12.57 -12.19
C LEU A 289 -10.39 11.65 -11.93
N PHE A 290 -9.33 12.18 -11.35
CA PHE A 290 -8.15 11.39 -11.05
C PHE A 290 -8.43 10.32 -9.99
N ASN A 291 -9.09 10.67 -8.89
CA ASN A 291 -9.46 9.73 -7.84
C ASN A 291 -10.48 8.69 -8.32
N LEU A 292 -11.44 9.11 -9.15
CA LEU A 292 -12.36 8.18 -9.81
C LEU A 292 -11.61 7.17 -10.69
N GLY A 293 -10.61 7.64 -11.43
CA GLY A 293 -9.73 6.77 -12.21
C GLY A 293 -8.98 5.75 -11.35
N LEU A 294 -8.43 6.17 -10.21
CA LEU A 294 -7.79 5.25 -9.25
C LEU A 294 -8.79 4.23 -8.70
N THR A 295 -9.98 4.68 -8.34
CA THR A 295 -11.04 3.78 -7.84
C THR A 295 -11.46 2.74 -8.89
N TYR A 296 -11.48 3.11 -10.17
CA TYR A 296 -11.71 2.12 -11.24
C TYR A 296 -10.54 1.15 -11.42
N VAL A 297 -9.30 1.57 -11.13
CA VAL A 297 -8.16 0.63 -11.07
C VAL A 297 -8.37 -0.40 -9.96
N ASP A 298 -8.80 0.04 -8.78
CA ASP A 298 -9.06 -0.83 -7.63
C ASP A 298 -10.24 -1.80 -7.89
N LEU A 299 -11.23 -1.36 -8.65
CA LEU A 299 -12.33 -2.20 -9.16
C LEU A 299 -11.93 -3.13 -10.32
N ALA A 300 -10.65 -3.19 -10.67
CA ALA A 300 -10.16 -3.94 -11.83
C ALA A 300 -10.90 -3.59 -13.13
N ASN A 301 -11.32 -2.34 -13.29
CA ASN A 301 -11.97 -1.82 -14.50
C ASN A 301 -11.04 -0.84 -15.24
N PRO A 302 -10.04 -1.37 -15.97
CA PRO A 302 -9.00 -0.54 -16.58
C PRO A 302 -9.54 0.38 -17.68
N ASP A 303 -10.64 0.02 -18.36
CA ASP A 303 -11.17 0.83 -19.45
C ASP A 303 -11.81 2.11 -18.93
N LYS A 304 -12.61 2.05 -17.86
CA LYS A 304 -13.14 3.24 -17.19
C LYS A 304 -12.06 4.06 -16.50
N ALA A 305 -11.04 3.41 -15.96
CA ALA A 305 -9.88 4.11 -15.40
C ALA A 305 -9.15 4.91 -16.49
N ILE A 306 -8.90 4.33 -17.65
CA ILE A 306 -8.31 5.00 -18.80
C ILE A 306 -9.15 6.20 -19.23
N GLU A 307 -10.48 6.02 -19.34
CA GLU A 307 -11.40 7.12 -19.70
C GLU A 307 -11.26 8.32 -18.75
N ALA A 308 -11.31 8.06 -17.45
CA ALA A 308 -11.17 9.10 -16.43
C ALA A 308 -9.80 9.80 -16.50
N PHE A 309 -8.69 9.05 -16.61
CA PHE A 309 -7.37 9.63 -16.73
C PHE A 309 -7.14 10.37 -18.07
N LEU A 310 -7.79 9.98 -19.15
CA LEU A 310 -7.76 10.71 -20.41
C LEU A 310 -8.45 12.07 -20.28
N GLN A 311 -9.57 12.15 -19.58
CA GLN A 311 -10.23 13.40 -19.26
C GLN A 311 -9.32 14.31 -18.46
N VAL A 312 -8.64 13.78 -17.41
CA VAL A 312 -7.63 14.54 -16.65
C VAL A 312 -6.54 15.08 -17.58
N ALA A 313 -5.97 14.25 -18.44
CA ALA A 313 -4.90 14.63 -19.36
C ALA A 313 -5.37 15.63 -20.45
N GLN A 314 -6.66 15.66 -20.77
CA GLN A 314 -7.26 16.63 -21.68
C GLN A 314 -7.43 18.00 -21.01
N ILE A 315 -7.89 18.02 -19.74
CA ILE A 315 -8.11 19.25 -18.97
C ILE A 315 -6.75 19.85 -18.57
N GLU A 316 -5.85 19.02 -18.05
CA GLU A 316 -4.53 19.40 -17.59
C GLU A 316 -3.44 18.55 -18.26
N PRO A 317 -2.98 18.94 -19.47
CA PRO A 317 -1.99 18.17 -20.23
C PRO A 317 -0.63 18.00 -19.55
N SER A 318 -0.37 18.73 -18.47
CA SER A 318 0.84 18.65 -17.65
C SER A 318 0.69 17.75 -16.42
N PHE A 319 -0.46 17.14 -16.18
CA PHE A 319 -0.71 16.32 -15.00
C PHE A 319 0.03 14.98 -15.07
N ILE A 320 1.24 14.97 -14.51
CA ILE A 320 2.20 13.83 -14.58
C ILE A 320 1.55 12.52 -14.13
N ALA A 321 0.77 12.55 -13.04
CA ALA A 321 0.20 11.33 -12.46
C ALA A 321 -0.78 10.64 -13.43
N ALA A 322 -1.61 11.38 -14.16
CA ALA A 322 -2.53 10.80 -15.15
C ALA A 322 -1.78 10.13 -16.30
N HIS A 323 -0.79 10.81 -16.88
CA HIS A 323 0.02 10.21 -17.94
C HIS A 323 0.77 8.96 -17.46
N ARG A 324 1.23 8.93 -16.21
CA ARG A 324 1.88 7.75 -15.61
C ARG A 324 0.90 6.56 -15.50
N GLN A 325 -0.32 6.82 -15.02
CA GLN A 325 -1.35 5.79 -14.91
C GLN A 325 -1.79 5.28 -16.29
N LEU A 326 -1.99 6.18 -17.23
CA LEU A 326 -2.34 5.82 -18.62
C LEU A 326 -1.26 4.95 -19.26
N ALA A 327 0.00 5.34 -19.14
CA ALA A 327 1.11 4.53 -19.65
C ALA A 327 1.13 3.13 -19.02
N ARG A 328 0.95 3.04 -17.69
CA ARG A 328 0.92 1.77 -16.96
C ARG A 328 -0.25 0.89 -17.41
N LEU A 329 -1.46 1.45 -17.48
CA LEU A 329 -2.66 0.71 -17.86
C LEU A 329 -2.59 0.21 -19.32
N TYR A 330 -2.13 1.06 -20.24
CA TYR A 330 -1.97 0.64 -21.63
C TYR A 330 -0.90 -0.46 -21.78
N LEU A 331 0.20 -0.40 -21.01
CA LEU A 331 1.20 -1.47 -21.01
C LEU A 331 0.63 -2.77 -20.44
N SER A 332 -0.16 -2.71 -19.38
CA SER A 332 -0.81 -3.91 -18.81
C SER A 332 -1.82 -4.56 -19.77
N GLN A 333 -2.40 -3.76 -20.67
CA GLN A 333 -3.31 -4.24 -21.73
C GLN A 333 -2.58 -4.60 -23.04
N ASN A 334 -1.24 -4.63 -23.06
CA ASN A 334 -0.42 -4.80 -24.27
C ASN A 334 -0.68 -3.73 -25.37
N LYS A 335 -1.30 -2.61 -25.04
CA LYS A 335 -1.52 -1.47 -25.95
C LYS A 335 -0.31 -0.54 -25.99
N THR A 336 0.84 -1.09 -26.35
CA THR A 336 2.16 -0.45 -26.21
C THR A 336 2.26 0.88 -26.96
N MET A 337 1.62 1.00 -28.14
CA MET A 337 1.63 2.25 -28.92
C MET A 337 0.92 3.39 -28.19
N SER A 338 -0.22 3.11 -27.56
CA SER A 338 -0.93 4.11 -26.72
C SER A 338 -0.10 4.52 -25.50
N ALA A 339 0.56 3.57 -24.86
CA ALA A 339 1.47 3.86 -23.76
C ALA A 339 2.61 4.81 -24.18
N LEU A 340 3.20 4.60 -25.36
CA LEU A 340 4.27 5.45 -25.89
C LEU A 340 3.85 6.91 -26.05
N LEU A 341 2.58 7.21 -26.36
CA LEU A 341 2.07 8.58 -26.46
C LEU A 341 2.19 9.28 -25.10
N HIS A 342 1.75 8.61 -24.03
CA HIS A 342 1.79 9.18 -22.68
C HIS A 342 3.21 9.22 -22.11
N LEU A 343 4.04 8.22 -22.37
CA LEU A 343 5.45 8.23 -22.02
C LEU A 343 6.18 9.41 -22.69
N LYS A 344 5.89 9.68 -23.96
CA LYS A 344 6.44 10.84 -24.68
C LYS A 344 6.02 12.17 -24.06
N GLN A 345 4.79 12.27 -23.56
CA GLN A 345 4.37 13.46 -22.80
C GLN A 345 5.13 13.59 -21.50
N LEU A 346 5.28 12.49 -20.73
CA LEU A 346 6.07 12.51 -19.50
C LEU A 346 7.50 12.97 -19.73
N THR A 347 8.14 12.58 -20.84
CA THR A 347 9.51 13.04 -21.17
C THR A 347 9.60 14.54 -21.50
N LYS A 348 8.48 15.16 -21.92
CA LYS A 348 8.41 16.61 -22.16
C LYS A 348 8.14 17.38 -20.87
N ILE A 349 7.23 16.86 -20.02
CA ILE A 349 6.79 17.53 -18.80
C ILE A 349 7.91 17.47 -17.73
N ASP A 350 8.47 16.28 -17.53
CA ASP A 350 9.58 16.06 -16.60
C ASP A 350 10.78 15.43 -17.31
N PRO A 351 11.56 16.23 -18.01
CA PRO A 351 12.72 15.75 -18.72
C PRO A 351 13.87 15.32 -17.79
N SER A 352 13.82 15.61 -16.50
CA SER A 352 14.85 15.21 -15.52
C SER A 352 14.68 13.77 -15.03
N ASN A 353 13.52 13.16 -15.26
CA ASN A 353 13.21 11.80 -14.84
C ASN A 353 13.60 10.78 -15.91
N PRO A 354 14.53 9.86 -15.65
CA PRO A 354 14.94 8.84 -16.62
C PRO A 354 13.88 7.77 -16.90
N THR A 355 12.97 7.53 -15.97
CA THR A 355 12.02 6.40 -16.02
C THR A 355 11.14 6.36 -17.28
N PRO A 356 10.51 7.47 -17.72
CA PRO A 356 9.73 7.45 -18.95
C PRO A 356 10.56 7.12 -20.20
N PHE A 357 11.78 7.64 -20.29
CA PHE A 357 12.69 7.35 -21.42
C PHE A 357 13.08 5.88 -21.46
N ILE A 358 13.39 5.29 -20.29
CA ILE A 358 13.73 3.86 -20.16
C ILE A 358 12.53 2.99 -20.54
N THR A 359 11.35 3.35 -20.04
CA THR A 359 10.11 2.63 -20.33
C THR A 359 9.77 2.70 -21.82
N MET A 360 10.01 3.84 -22.47
CA MET A 360 9.90 3.95 -23.95
C MET A 360 10.84 2.99 -24.65
N GLY A 361 12.10 2.94 -24.25
CA GLY A 361 13.09 2.01 -24.80
C GLY A 361 12.65 0.54 -24.65
N LYS A 362 12.20 0.15 -23.46
CA LYS A 362 11.64 -1.18 -23.17
C LYS A 362 10.37 -1.45 -24.01
N SER A 363 9.53 -0.45 -24.22
CA SER A 363 8.34 -0.54 -25.07
C SER A 363 8.68 -0.78 -26.51
N TYR A 364 9.71 -0.12 -27.06
CA TYR A 364 10.21 -0.38 -28.41
C TYR A 364 10.81 -1.80 -28.53
N ILE A 365 11.51 -2.29 -27.50
CA ILE A 365 11.96 -3.70 -27.46
C ILE A 365 10.77 -4.65 -27.55
N HIS A 366 9.74 -4.40 -26.76
CA HIS A 366 8.53 -5.21 -26.76
C HIS A 366 7.81 -5.24 -28.11
N LEU A 367 7.82 -4.11 -28.84
CA LEU A 367 7.27 -4.01 -30.22
C LEU A 367 8.19 -4.61 -31.30
N GLY A 368 9.37 -5.13 -30.95
CA GLY A 368 10.34 -5.60 -31.91
C GLY A 368 11.05 -4.46 -32.69
N GLN A 369 10.84 -3.21 -32.27
CA GLN A 369 11.44 -2.02 -32.91
C GLN A 369 12.83 -1.73 -32.30
N PHE A 370 13.73 -2.67 -32.41
CA PHE A 370 15.01 -2.66 -31.69
C PHE A 370 15.91 -1.47 -32.08
N ALA A 371 15.89 -1.03 -33.32
CA ALA A 371 16.63 0.14 -33.76
C ALA A 371 16.18 1.42 -33.03
N LEU A 372 14.87 1.63 -32.90
CA LEU A 372 14.29 2.75 -32.13
C LEU A 372 14.59 2.63 -30.65
N ALA A 373 14.58 1.41 -30.12
CA ALA A 373 14.97 1.16 -28.72
C ALA A 373 16.41 1.60 -28.48
N VAL A 374 17.33 1.18 -29.32
CA VAL A 374 18.75 1.53 -29.24
C VAL A 374 18.96 3.05 -29.38
N GLU A 375 18.30 3.70 -30.34
CA GLU A 375 18.39 5.15 -30.51
C GLU A 375 17.93 5.88 -29.27
N ASN A 376 16.73 5.54 -28.77
CA ASN A 376 16.16 6.13 -27.57
C ASN A 376 17.05 5.92 -26.34
N LEU A 377 17.50 4.68 -26.10
CA LEU A 377 18.30 4.32 -24.94
C LEU A 377 19.71 4.90 -24.98
N ASN A 378 20.33 5.05 -26.15
CA ASN A 378 21.62 5.75 -26.27
C ASN A 378 21.50 7.23 -25.91
N ARG A 379 20.46 7.92 -26.39
CA ARG A 379 20.17 9.31 -26.00
C ARG A 379 19.92 9.40 -24.49
N THR A 380 19.19 8.44 -23.95
CA THR A 380 18.89 8.37 -22.50
C THR A 380 20.17 8.13 -21.70
N LYS A 381 21.04 7.21 -22.13
CA LYS A 381 22.35 6.96 -21.51
C LYS A 381 23.24 8.19 -21.50
N SER A 382 23.28 8.95 -22.61
CA SER A 382 24.06 10.19 -22.70
C SER A 382 23.53 11.26 -21.73
N ARG A 383 22.21 11.32 -21.49
CA ARG A 383 21.58 12.26 -20.58
C ARG A 383 21.68 11.83 -19.11
N PHE A 384 21.62 10.53 -18.84
CA PHE A 384 21.64 9.92 -17.50
C PHE A 384 22.76 8.89 -17.37
N PRO A 385 24.03 9.28 -17.47
CA PRO A 385 25.14 8.35 -17.59
C PRO A 385 25.36 7.47 -16.34
N GLN A 386 24.82 7.88 -15.20
CA GLN A 386 24.92 7.11 -13.96
C GLN A 386 23.77 6.10 -13.76
N ASN A 387 22.73 6.15 -14.61
CA ASN A 387 21.57 5.29 -14.46
C ASN A 387 21.84 3.92 -15.08
N THR A 388 22.03 2.93 -14.22
CA THR A 388 22.36 1.55 -14.63
C THR A 388 21.21 0.82 -15.33
N GLU A 389 19.95 1.23 -15.08
CA GLU A 389 18.77 0.63 -15.73
C GLU A 389 18.73 0.93 -17.23
N VAL A 390 19.19 2.12 -17.62
CA VAL A 390 19.33 2.48 -19.05
C VAL A 390 20.32 1.54 -19.73
N VAL A 391 21.48 1.27 -19.08
CA VAL A 391 22.51 0.39 -19.61
C VAL A 391 22.00 -1.04 -19.77
N GLU A 392 21.25 -1.52 -18.77
CA GLU A 392 20.64 -2.84 -18.81
C GLU A 392 19.65 -2.97 -19.99
N ALA A 393 18.74 -1.98 -20.14
CA ALA A 393 17.79 -1.96 -21.24
C ALA A 393 18.49 -1.86 -22.62
N LEU A 394 19.57 -1.09 -22.71
CA LEU A 394 20.36 -0.95 -23.93
C LEU A 394 21.06 -2.25 -24.30
N ALA A 395 21.62 -2.95 -23.29
CA ALA A 395 22.24 -4.25 -23.49
C ALA A 395 21.22 -5.29 -24.00
N GLU A 396 20.00 -5.27 -23.45
CA GLU A 396 18.90 -6.11 -23.93
C GLU A 396 18.52 -5.75 -25.38
N ALA A 397 18.42 -4.48 -25.73
CA ALA A 397 18.09 -4.03 -27.07
C ALA A 397 19.13 -4.52 -28.09
N TYR A 398 20.43 -4.41 -27.78
CA TYR A 398 21.49 -4.96 -28.62
C TYR A 398 21.41 -6.47 -28.75
N TYR A 399 21.16 -7.18 -27.65
CA TYR A 399 20.96 -8.63 -27.65
C TYR A 399 19.79 -9.05 -28.55
N ARG A 400 18.66 -8.33 -28.50
CA ARG A 400 17.49 -8.59 -29.35
C ARG A 400 17.72 -8.27 -30.82
N MET A 401 18.64 -7.36 -31.10
CA MET A 401 19.12 -7.08 -32.48
C MET A 401 20.15 -8.10 -33.02
N ASP A 402 20.48 -9.10 -32.23
CA ASP A 402 21.59 -10.04 -32.46
C ASP A 402 22.99 -9.36 -32.55
N ASP A 403 23.10 -8.13 -32.03
CA ASP A 403 24.39 -7.46 -31.88
C ASP A 403 25.04 -7.87 -30.56
N LEU A 404 25.48 -9.12 -30.54
CA LEU A 404 26.02 -9.75 -29.35
C LEU A 404 27.28 -9.06 -28.84
N ASN A 405 28.07 -8.43 -29.72
CA ASN A 405 29.29 -7.73 -29.31
C ASN A 405 28.99 -6.46 -28.52
N ARG A 406 28.06 -5.62 -29.00
CA ARG A 406 27.63 -4.44 -28.22
C ARG A 406 26.90 -4.83 -26.97
N ALA A 407 26.09 -5.87 -26.99
CA ALA A 407 25.45 -6.38 -25.78
C ALA A 407 26.49 -6.78 -24.70
N VAL A 408 27.56 -7.49 -25.07
CA VAL A 408 28.70 -7.82 -24.16
C VAL A 408 29.29 -6.54 -23.57
N THR A 409 29.52 -5.53 -24.41
CA THR A 409 30.13 -4.25 -23.98
C THR A 409 29.28 -3.57 -22.93
N GLU A 410 27.96 -3.48 -23.15
CA GLU A 410 27.03 -2.84 -22.21
C GLU A 410 26.88 -3.64 -20.92
N TYR A 411 26.77 -4.97 -20.97
CA TYR A 411 26.72 -5.78 -19.74
C TYR A 411 28.02 -5.72 -18.93
N ARG A 412 29.19 -5.63 -19.58
CA ARG A 412 30.47 -5.42 -18.87
C ARG A 412 30.48 -4.04 -18.20
N TYR A 413 30.07 -3.00 -18.91
CA TYR A 413 29.96 -1.65 -18.36
C TYR A 413 28.98 -1.61 -17.18
N LEU A 414 27.86 -2.35 -17.26
CA LEU A 414 26.91 -2.49 -16.15
C LEU A 414 27.57 -3.15 -14.92
N ILE A 415 28.35 -4.22 -15.12
CA ILE A 415 29.06 -4.92 -14.06
C ILE A 415 30.13 -4.03 -13.40
N GLU A 416 30.84 -3.21 -14.17
CA GLU A 416 31.80 -2.24 -13.62
C GLU A 416 31.12 -1.20 -12.72
N ARG A 417 29.91 -0.76 -13.07
CA ARG A 417 29.15 0.23 -12.30
C ARG A 417 28.35 -0.37 -11.15
N LYS A 418 27.92 -1.60 -11.30
CA LYS A 418 27.10 -2.34 -10.35
C LYS A 418 27.64 -3.77 -10.17
N PRO A 419 28.80 -3.92 -9.52
CA PRO A 419 29.48 -5.21 -9.38
C PRO A 419 28.66 -6.27 -8.65
N GLU A 420 27.66 -5.84 -7.89
CA GLU A 420 26.74 -6.70 -7.16
C GLU A 420 25.58 -7.23 -8.02
N SER A 421 25.41 -6.79 -9.25
CA SER A 421 24.26 -7.18 -10.08
C SER A 421 24.39 -8.61 -10.61
N LEU A 422 23.92 -9.60 -9.85
CA LEU A 422 23.86 -11.00 -10.30
C LEU A 422 23.20 -11.13 -11.69
N THR A 423 22.12 -10.39 -11.93
CA THR A 423 21.42 -10.38 -13.22
C THR A 423 22.34 -10.00 -14.38
N ALA A 424 23.18 -8.98 -14.20
CA ALA A 424 24.13 -8.57 -15.26
C ALA A 424 25.14 -9.68 -15.60
N TYR A 425 25.65 -10.38 -14.59
CA TYR A 425 26.55 -11.52 -14.82
C TYR A 425 25.86 -12.68 -15.54
N ILE A 426 24.61 -12.97 -15.19
CA ILE A 426 23.83 -14.04 -15.83
C ILE A 426 23.57 -13.68 -17.30
N GLN A 427 23.13 -12.46 -17.57
CA GLN A 427 22.85 -11.99 -18.93
C GLN A 427 24.14 -11.94 -19.77
N LEU A 428 25.24 -11.46 -19.21
CA LEU A 428 26.54 -11.54 -19.88
C LEU A 428 26.93 -12.99 -20.21
N GLY A 429 26.74 -13.90 -19.25
CA GLY A 429 26.93 -15.33 -19.48
C GLY A 429 26.05 -15.88 -20.60
N TRP A 430 24.76 -15.49 -20.63
CA TRP A 430 23.82 -15.88 -21.66
C TRP A 430 24.25 -15.38 -23.06
N VAL A 431 24.66 -14.11 -23.17
CA VAL A 431 25.16 -13.55 -24.45
C VAL A 431 26.38 -14.30 -24.92
N HIS A 432 27.35 -14.65 -24.05
CA HIS A 432 28.48 -15.47 -24.40
C HIS A 432 28.08 -16.89 -24.87
N TYR A 433 27.03 -17.47 -24.22
CA TYR A 433 26.48 -18.76 -24.70
C TYR A 433 25.92 -18.65 -26.12
N LYS A 434 25.14 -17.60 -26.42
CA LYS A 434 24.58 -17.34 -27.77
C LYS A 434 25.71 -17.15 -28.80
N LYS A 435 26.86 -16.60 -28.41
CA LYS A 435 28.08 -16.52 -29.26
C LYS A 435 28.79 -17.85 -29.41
N GLY A 436 28.38 -18.93 -28.73
CA GLY A 436 29.07 -20.22 -28.72
C GLY A 436 30.25 -20.30 -27.73
N GLU A 437 30.48 -19.28 -26.92
CA GLU A 437 31.61 -19.14 -25.99
C GLU A 437 31.26 -19.76 -24.62
N VAL A 438 30.91 -21.06 -24.58
CA VAL A 438 30.32 -21.74 -23.41
C VAL A 438 31.20 -21.66 -22.16
N ARG A 439 32.54 -21.64 -22.34
CA ARG A 439 33.49 -21.50 -21.20
C ARG A 439 33.38 -20.14 -20.56
N LEU A 440 33.29 -19.06 -21.33
CA LEU A 440 33.08 -17.71 -20.83
C LEU A 440 31.68 -17.55 -20.20
N ALA A 441 30.65 -18.12 -20.84
CA ALA A 441 29.29 -18.18 -20.29
C ALA A 441 29.28 -18.77 -18.90
N THR A 442 29.90 -19.92 -18.70
CA THR A 442 30.05 -20.61 -17.42
C THR A 442 30.81 -19.76 -16.40
N ALA A 443 31.92 -19.15 -16.82
CA ALA A 443 32.77 -18.37 -15.92
C ALA A 443 32.02 -17.13 -15.38
N TRP A 444 31.37 -16.37 -16.24
CA TRP A 444 30.63 -15.18 -15.86
C TRP A 444 29.44 -15.51 -14.97
N THR A 445 28.65 -16.52 -15.31
CA THR A 445 27.47 -16.91 -14.50
C THR A 445 27.88 -17.42 -13.11
N LYS A 446 28.98 -18.24 -13.03
CA LYS A 446 29.52 -18.68 -11.72
C LYS A 446 30.07 -17.51 -10.90
N ARG A 447 30.74 -16.53 -11.55
CA ARG A 447 31.22 -15.34 -10.86
C ARG A 447 30.09 -14.58 -10.22
N GLY A 448 28.96 -14.42 -10.93
CA GLY A 448 27.74 -13.80 -10.37
C GLY A 448 27.21 -14.55 -9.15
N LEU A 449 27.09 -15.88 -9.23
CA LEU A 449 26.62 -16.69 -8.10
C LEU A 449 27.51 -16.58 -6.86
N ASN A 450 28.84 -16.44 -7.04
CA ASN A 450 29.79 -16.34 -5.95
C ASN A 450 29.75 -14.99 -5.22
N LEU A 451 28.98 -13.99 -5.71
CA LEU A 451 28.76 -12.72 -5.03
C LEU A 451 27.85 -12.86 -3.79
N GLY A 452 27.31 -14.05 -3.54
CA GLY A 452 26.52 -14.34 -2.34
C GLY A 452 25.16 -13.62 -2.27
N MET A 453 24.71 -13.03 -3.37
CA MET A 453 23.44 -12.32 -3.42
C MET A 453 22.27 -13.28 -3.62
N LYS A 454 21.32 -13.19 -2.71
CA LYS A 454 20.18 -14.11 -2.58
C LYS A 454 18.90 -13.56 -3.21
N SER A 455 18.90 -13.25 -4.50
CA SER A 455 17.65 -13.15 -5.23
C SER A 455 17.31 -14.52 -5.79
N ASP A 456 16.30 -15.18 -5.26
CA ASP A 456 15.95 -16.57 -5.63
C ASP A 456 15.76 -16.75 -7.15
N ARG A 457 15.13 -15.79 -7.83
CA ARG A 457 14.91 -15.84 -9.28
C ARG A 457 16.21 -15.79 -10.05
N SER A 458 17.11 -14.88 -9.71
CA SER A 458 18.38 -14.75 -10.41
C SER A 458 19.27 -15.97 -10.14
N VAL A 459 19.25 -16.50 -8.90
CA VAL A 459 19.94 -17.75 -8.55
C VAL A 459 19.34 -18.94 -9.33
N THR A 460 18.03 -18.99 -9.43
CA THR A 460 17.31 -19.99 -10.22
C THR A 460 17.71 -19.92 -11.69
N LEU A 461 17.67 -18.75 -12.31
CA LEU A 461 18.05 -18.53 -13.70
C LEU A 461 19.53 -18.86 -13.93
N ALA A 462 20.40 -18.45 -13.00
CA ALA A 462 21.81 -18.81 -13.07
C ALA A 462 22.03 -20.33 -13.05
N ASN A 463 21.31 -21.04 -12.18
CA ASN A 463 21.40 -22.50 -12.14
C ASN A 463 20.79 -23.16 -13.38
N MET A 464 19.69 -22.63 -13.95
CA MET A 464 19.18 -23.09 -15.25
C MET A 464 20.23 -22.95 -16.34
N ASN A 465 20.82 -21.77 -16.49
CA ASN A 465 21.84 -21.50 -17.49
C ASN A 465 23.09 -22.38 -17.29
N LEU A 466 23.58 -22.50 -16.04
CA LEU A 466 24.72 -23.38 -15.74
C LEU A 466 24.41 -24.85 -16.00
N GLY A 467 23.17 -25.28 -15.74
CA GLY A 467 22.68 -26.60 -16.10
C GLY A 467 22.75 -26.85 -17.61
N LEU A 468 22.28 -25.88 -18.40
CA LEU A 468 22.35 -25.91 -19.86
C LEU A 468 23.80 -25.93 -20.36
N TYR A 469 24.70 -25.07 -19.85
CA TYR A 469 26.08 -25.01 -20.24
C TYR A 469 26.83 -26.32 -19.90
N ALA A 470 26.54 -26.89 -18.73
CA ALA A 470 27.08 -28.19 -18.32
C ALA A 470 26.57 -29.30 -19.23
N TRP A 471 25.27 -29.28 -19.59
CA TRP A 471 24.69 -30.22 -20.53
C TRP A 471 25.37 -30.13 -21.93
N VAL A 472 25.57 -28.92 -22.47
CA VAL A 472 26.26 -28.69 -23.75
C VAL A 472 27.68 -29.28 -23.70
N ASN A 473 28.37 -29.10 -22.57
CA ASN A 473 29.71 -29.65 -22.36
C ASN A 473 29.72 -31.13 -21.95
N LYS A 474 28.60 -31.85 -22.01
CA LYS A 474 28.46 -33.27 -21.67
C LYS A 474 28.77 -33.58 -20.18
N ASN A 475 28.78 -32.58 -19.31
CA ASN A 475 28.88 -32.77 -17.85
C ASN A 475 27.50 -32.97 -17.23
N TYR A 476 26.95 -34.16 -17.38
CA TYR A 476 25.56 -34.46 -17.00
C TYR A 476 25.35 -34.46 -15.48
N SER A 477 26.37 -34.77 -14.70
CA SER A 477 26.29 -34.70 -13.23
C SER A 477 26.12 -33.26 -12.76
N GLU A 478 26.94 -32.34 -13.25
CA GLU A 478 26.83 -30.92 -12.97
C GLU A 478 25.47 -30.38 -13.49
N ALA A 479 25.03 -30.78 -14.70
CA ALA A 479 23.77 -30.37 -15.26
C ALA A 479 22.59 -30.72 -14.33
N LYS A 480 22.49 -31.97 -13.85
CA LYS A 480 21.46 -32.41 -12.90
C LYS A 480 21.53 -31.65 -11.58
N THR A 481 22.73 -31.46 -11.04
CA THR A 481 22.92 -30.72 -9.79
C THR A 481 22.38 -29.28 -9.92
N ARG A 482 22.71 -28.64 -11.03
CA ARG A 482 22.26 -27.26 -11.31
C ARG A 482 20.74 -27.16 -11.56
N TYR A 483 20.20 -28.06 -12.37
CA TYR A 483 18.75 -28.09 -12.60
C TYR A 483 17.96 -28.43 -11.33
N ARG A 484 18.45 -29.36 -10.48
CA ARG A 484 17.83 -29.64 -9.18
C ARG A 484 17.87 -28.42 -8.27
N ALA A 485 18.97 -27.66 -8.28
CA ALA A 485 19.07 -26.42 -7.53
C ALA A 485 18.08 -25.36 -8.06
N ALA A 486 17.83 -25.31 -9.37
CA ALA A 486 16.84 -24.42 -9.97
C ALA A 486 15.41 -24.83 -9.64
N LEU A 487 15.09 -26.13 -9.66
CA LEU A 487 13.76 -26.69 -9.44
C LEU A 487 13.29 -26.62 -7.96
N LYS A 488 14.14 -26.18 -7.02
CA LYS A 488 13.74 -25.94 -5.62
C LYS A 488 12.76 -24.77 -5.46
N GLY A 489 12.60 -23.91 -6.49
CA GLY A 489 11.62 -22.83 -6.55
C GLY A 489 10.31 -23.26 -7.21
N ASP A 490 9.64 -22.35 -7.94
CA ASP A 490 8.44 -22.64 -8.73
C ASP A 490 8.72 -23.73 -9.78
N SER A 491 8.45 -24.98 -9.39
CA SER A 491 8.90 -26.15 -10.14
C SER A 491 8.26 -26.28 -11.54
N ALA A 492 7.01 -25.83 -11.74
CA ALA A 492 6.30 -26.03 -13.00
C ALA A 492 6.79 -25.07 -14.11
N LYS A 493 6.93 -23.79 -13.80
CA LYS A 493 7.39 -22.76 -14.74
C LYS A 493 8.87 -22.90 -15.05
N ILE A 494 9.66 -23.23 -14.03
CA ILE A 494 11.10 -23.47 -14.18
C ILE A 494 11.35 -24.73 -15.00
N ALA A 495 10.62 -25.80 -14.71
CA ALA A 495 10.70 -27.02 -15.50
C ALA A 495 10.40 -26.74 -17.00
N GLN A 496 9.37 -25.97 -17.29
CA GLN A 496 9.04 -25.59 -18.66
C GLN A 496 10.18 -24.75 -19.31
N GLY A 497 10.77 -23.82 -18.56
CA GLY A 497 11.95 -23.05 -19.01
C GLY A 497 13.13 -23.95 -19.37
N ILE A 498 13.50 -24.88 -18.48
CA ILE A 498 14.59 -25.85 -18.72
C ILE A 498 14.30 -26.69 -19.98
N LEU A 499 13.04 -27.14 -20.14
CA LEU A 499 12.65 -27.93 -21.31
C LEU A 499 12.77 -27.14 -22.60
N ASN A 500 12.37 -25.88 -22.60
CA ASN A 500 12.48 -25.00 -23.77
C ASN A 500 13.96 -24.78 -24.14
N ASP A 501 14.81 -24.50 -23.15
CA ASP A 501 16.24 -24.31 -23.36
C ASP A 501 16.91 -25.58 -23.90
N LEU A 502 16.57 -26.76 -23.38
CA LEU A 502 17.06 -28.05 -23.86
C LEU A 502 16.59 -28.33 -25.28
N GLN A 503 15.35 -27.99 -25.61
CA GLN A 503 14.76 -28.17 -26.93
C GLN A 503 15.48 -27.26 -27.95
N GLU A 504 15.70 -25.97 -27.63
CA GLU A 504 16.44 -25.05 -28.50
C GLU A 504 17.88 -25.54 -28.73
N ALA A 505 18.54 -25.96 -27.64
CA ALA A 505 19.90 -26.48 -27.73
C ALA A 505 19.96 -27.79 -28.55
N ALA A 506 18.94 -28.64 -28.44
CA ALA A 506 18.83 -29.87 -29.25
C ALA A 506 18.68 -29.60 -30.75
N GLN A 507 17.96 -28.54 -31.13
CA GLN A 507 17.85 -28.13 -32.54
C GLN A 507 19.21 -27.77 -33.15
N ARG A 508 20.12 -27.22 -32.34
CA ARG A 508 21.50 -26.92 -32.75
C ARG A 508 22.42 -28.14 -32.75
N LEU A 509 22.00 -29.22 -32.09
CA LEU A 509 22.77 -30.44 -31.89
C LEU A 509 21.87 -31.68 -32.17
N PRO A 510 21.42 -31.88 -33.43
CA PRO A 510 20.32 -32.80 -33.78
C PRO A 510 20.64 -34.29 -33.53
N TYR A 511 21.89 -34.65 -33.38
CA TYR A 511 22.26 -36.04 -33.12
C TYR A 511 22.32 -36.44 -31.66
N ARG A 512 21.95 -35.51 -30.73
CA ARG A 512 21.90 -35.77 -29.29
C ARG A 512 20.55 -36.33 -28.90
N THR A 513 20.56 -37.41 -28.14
CA THR A 513 19.35 -38.07 -27.57
C THR A 513 19.12 -37.72 -26.11
N GLU A 514 20.12 -37.17 -25.43
CA GLU A 514 20.09 -36.80 -24.02
C GLU A 514 19.04 -35.72 -23.65
N PRO A 515 18.58 -34.87 -24.60
CA PRO A 515 17.43 -33.98 -24.29
C PRO A 515 16.18 -34.75 -23.82
N GLU A 516 15.90 -35.90 -24.38
CA GLU A 516 14.75 -36.75 -23.93
C GLU A 516 14.98 -37.28 -22.52
N PHE A 517 16.19 -37.70 -22.17
CA PHE A 517 16.54 -38.13 -20.83
C PHE A 517 16.33 -36.96 -19.85
N PHE A 518 16.89 -35.78 -20.14
CA PHE A 518 16.79 -34.63 -19.25
C PHE A 518 15.39 -34.10 -19.13
N ALA A 519 14.56 -34.13 -20.20
CA ALA A 519 13.14 -33.83 -20.14
C ALA A 519 12.41 -34.79 -19.19
N GLY A 520 12.64 -36.10 -19.34
CA GLY A 520 12.10 -37.10 -18.43
C GLY A 520 12.56 -36.88 -16.99
N TRP A 521 13.82 -36.61 -16.77
CA TRP A 521 14.40 -36.37 -15.47
C TRP A 521 13.81 -35.10 -14.83
N VAL A 522 13.65 -34.00 -15.56
CA VAL A 522 13.01 -32.75 -15.08
C VAL A 522 11.56 -32.99 -14.70
N TYR A 523 10.80 -33.74 -15.51
CA TYR A 523 9.42 -34.10 -15.17
C TYR A 523 9.34 -34.98 -13.92
N MET A 524 10.33 -35.87 -13.71
CA MET A 524 10.39 -36.74 -12.54
C MET A 524 10.63 -35.92 -11.26
N GLU A 525 11.62 -35.01 -11.28
CA GLU A 525 11.90 -34.07 -10.18
C GLU A 525 10.68 -33.17 -9.87
N GLY A 526 9.89 -32.80 -10.90
CA GLY A 526 8.64 -32.05 -10.77
C GLY A 526 7.40 -32.89 -10.45
N GLY A 527 7.55 -34.17 -10.11
CA GLY A 527 6.44 -35.07 -9.71
C GLY A 527 5.50 -35.50 -10.85
N LYS A 528 5.79 -35.14 -12.10
CA LYS A 528 4.93 -35.45 -13.27
C LYS A 528 5.32 -36.79 -13.93
N LYS A 529 5.10 -37.87 -13.17
CA LYS A 529 5.55 -39.23 -13.51
C LYS A 529 5.14 -39.72 -14.91
N GLU A 530 3.90 -39.47 -15.34
CA GLU A 530 3.41 -39.86 -16.66
C GLU A 530 4.21 -39.22 -17.80
N LYS A 531 4.42 -37.89 -17.72
CA LYS A 531 5.23 -37.18 -18.72
C LYS A 531 6.70 -37.60 -18.67
N ALA A 532 7.23 -37.82 -17.47
CA ALA A 532 8.59 -38.33 -17.28
C ALA A 532 8.77 -39.66 -17.97
N ARG A 533 7.84 -40.60 -17.75
CA ARG A 533 7.85 -41.96 -18.37
C ARG A 533 7.94 -41.85 -19.88
N SER A 534 7.07 -41.06 -20.50
CA SER A 534 7.04 -40.91 -21.96
C SER A 534 8.39 -40.45 -22.54
N HIS A 535 9.07 -39.53 -21.88
CA HIS A 535 10.36 -39.01 -22.31
C HIS A 535 11.52 -40.02 -22.07
N LEU A 536 11.51 -40.66 -20.87
CA LEU A 536 12.53 -41.64 -20.54
C LEU A 536 12.43 -42.92 -21.43
N ASP A 537 11.22 -43.35 -21.76
CA ASP A 537 10.94 -44.44 -22.68
C ASP A 537 11.46 -44.09 -24.08
N ARG A 538 11.20 -42.86 -24.57
CA ARG A 538 11.74 -42.41 -25.86
C ARG A 538 13.26 -42.35 -25.87
N TYR A 539 13.89 -41.95 -24.77
CA TYR A 539 15.36 -41.96 -24.64
C TYR A 539 15.90 -43.40 -24.71
N LEU A 540 15.32 -44.32 -23.92
CA LEU A 540 15.72 -45.73 -23.89
C LEU A 540 15.50 -46.44 -25.22
N LEU A 541 14.42 -46.09 -25.92
CA LEU A 541 14.13 -46.59 -27.28
C LEU A 541 15.24 -46.19 -28.27
N ARG A 542 15.72 -44.95 -28.17
CA ARG A 542 16.75 -44.44 -29.08
C ARG A 542 18.19 -44.78 -28.64
N THR A 543 18.39 -44.97 -27.35
CA THR A 543 19.73 -45.16 -26.76
C THR A 543 19.70 -46.13 -25.59
N PRO A 544 19.35 -47.42 -25.85
CA PRO A 544 19.17 -48.44 -24.79
C PRO A 544 20.45 -48.68 -23.96
N ASN A 545 21.64 -48.45 -24.52
CA ASN A 545 22.95 -48.65 -23.88
C ASN A 545 23.72 -47.30 -23.71
N GLY A 546 23.02 -46.19 -23.76
CA GLY A 546 23.62 -44.87 -23.58
C GLY A 546 24.10 -44.63 -22.13
N LYS A 547 25.00 -43.66 -21.96
CA LYS A 547 25.60 -43.32 -20.66
C LYS A 547 24.58 -43.02 -19.53
N LEU A 548 23.34 -42.70 -19.89
CA LEU A 548 22.26 -42.38 -18.95
C LEU A 548 21.16 -43.47 -18.96
N ALA A 549 21.34 -44.59 -19.68
CA ALA A 549 20.31 -45.61 -19.84
C ALA A 549 19.98 -46.31 -18.52
N ASP A 550 21.01 -46.65 -17.73
CA ASP A 550 20.81 -47.32 -16.43
C ASP A 550 20.11 -46.40 -15.44
N GLU A 551 20.41 -45.10 -15.48
CA GLU A 551 19.72 -44.12 -14.66
C GLU A 551 18.28 -43.94 -15.13
N ALA A 552 18.01 -43.93 -16.44
CA ALA A 552 16.66 -43.88 -16.98
C ALA A 552 15.81 -45.08 -16.52
N ARG A 553 16.38 -46.30 -16.53
CA ARG A 553 15.73 -47.52 -16.02
C ARG A 553 15.44 -47.43 -14.54
N LEU A 554 16.39 -46.92 -13.73
CA LEU A 554 16.23 -46.70 -12.29
C LEU A 554 15.07 -45.74 -12.02
N LEU A 555 15.00 -44.62 -12.76
CA LEU A 555 13.93 -43.62 -12.63
C LEU A 555 12.56 -44.21 -12.99
N LEU A 556 12.47 -45.14 -13.90
CA LEU A 556 11.24 -45.81 -14.30
C LEU A 556 10.77 -46.91 -13.34
N GLY A 557 11.68 -47.42 -12.48
CA GLY A 557 11.43 -48.59 -11.62
C GLY A 557 11.31 -48.29 -10.12
N ILE A 558 11.18 -47.05 -9.65
CA ILE A 558 11.30 -46.63 -8.27
C ILE A 558 10.19 -47.12 -7.36
N GLN A 559 10.59 -47.83 -6.28
CA GLN A 559 9.80 -48.00 -5.04
C GLN A 559 10.16 -46.88 -4.04
N GLN A 560 9.16 -46.52 -3.25
CA GLN A 560 9.21 -45.39 -2.30
C GLN A 560 10.14 -45.61 -1.08
N PRO A 561 10.68 -44.55 -0.46
CA PRO A 561 11.28 -44.62 0.87
C PRO A 561 10.34 -44.14 1.97
N SER A 562 10.33 -44.80 3.07
CA SER A 562 9.66 -44.51 4.35
C SER A 562 10.61 -43.76 5.29
N GLY A 563 10.10 -42.81 6.09
CA GLY A 563 10.81 -42.30 7.26
C GLY A 563 10.31 -40.97 7.81
N SER A 564 9.69 -41.01 8.99
CA SER A 564 9.38 -39.82 9.82
C SER A 564 10.53 -39.52 10.79
N SER A 565 10.89 -38.22 10.96
CA SER A 565 11.87 -37.76 11.95
C SER A 565 11.28 -36.79 12.95
N ASN A 566 11.75 -36.86 14.19
CA ASN A 566 11.33 -36.11 15.38
C ASN A 566 11.74 -34.62 15.27
N PRO A 567 10.91 -33.65 15.67
CA PRO A 567 11.30 -32.25 15.64
C PRO A 567 12.26 -31.90 16.77
N GLY A 568 13.37 -31.22 16.45
CA GLY A 568 14.37 -30.74 17.42
C GLY A 568 13.82 -29.78 18.47
N VAL A 569 14.63 -29.48 19.51
CA VAL A 569 14.26 -28.49 20.54
C VAL A 569 14.50 -27.07 20.03
N ALA A 570 13.54 -26.16 20.23
CA ALA A 570 13.69 -24.77 19.87
C ALA A 570 14.86 -24.12 20.64
N PRO A 571 15.64 -23.23 20.01
CA PRO A 571 16.60 -22.41 20.72
C PRO A 571 15.93 -21.58 21.83
N GLU A 572 16.71 -21.25 22.86
CA GLU A 572 16.23 -20.43 23.98
C GLU A 572 15.63 -19.11 23.49
N GLY A 573 14.50 -18.70 24.05
CA GLY A 573 13.77 -17.49 23.66
C GLY A 573 12.94 -17.59 22.37
N MET A 574 12.99 -18.73 21.67
CA MET A 574 12.22 -18.97 20.44
C MET A 574 11.05 -19.94 20.66
N ALA A 575 10.08 -19.90 19.79
CA ALA A 575 8.99 -20.88 19.69
C ALA A 575 9.26 -21.80 18.50
N LEU A 576 9.16 -23.11 18.71
CA LEU A 576 9.22 -24.09 17.62
C LEU A 576 7.87 -24.12 16.90
N ILE A 577 7.90 -23.90 15.60
CA ILE A 577 6.75 -24.04 14.71
C ILE A 577 6.93 -25.34 13.92
N PRO A 578 6.07 -26.35 14.17
CA PRO A 578 6.23 -27.67 13.54
C PRO A 578 5.98 -27.59 12.03
N ALA A 579 6.64 -28.47 11.29
CA ALA A 579 6.37 -28.67 9.87
C ALA A 579 4.90 -29.02 9.63
N GLY A 580 4.37 -28.63 8.49
CA GLY A 580 3.01 -28.97 8.08
C GLY A 580 2.24 -27.84 7.43
N PHE A 581 1.02 -28.17 7.00
CA PHE A 581 0.12 -27.23 6.33
C PHE A 581 -0.56 -26.27 7.30
N PHE A 582 -0.83 -25.06 6.82
CA PHE A 582 -1.72 -24.10 7.46
C PHE A 582 -2.53 -23.34 6.38
N ILE A 583 -3.53 -22.58 6.81
CA ILE A 583 -4.31 -21.69 5.92
C ILE A 583 -3.68 -20.32 5.93
N MET A 584 -3.22 -19.84 4.79
CA MET A 584 -2.65 -18.51 4.58
C MET A 584 -3.63 -17.62 3.84
N GLY A 585 -3.65 -16.32 4.17
CA GLY A 585 -4.54 -15.34 3.53
C GLY A 585 -5.97 -15.31 4.08
N SER A 586 -6.84 -14.58 3.42
CA SER A 586 -8.24 -14.41 3.81
C SER A 586 -9.11 -14.03 2.62
N ASN A 587 -10.32 -14.62 2.50
CA ASN A 587 -11.33 -14.20 1.53
C ASN A 587 -12.26 -13.11 2.06
N GLY A 588 -12.12 -12.70 3.32
CA GLY A 588 -13.04 -11.80 4.01
C GLY A 588 -12.48 -10.39 4.29
N HIS A 589 -11.24 -10.09 3.86
CA HIS A 589 -10.55 -8.84 4.17
C HIS A 589 -9.99 -8.19 2.89
N GLY A 590 -8.69 -7.93 2.80
CA GLY A 590 -8.07 -7.28 1.66
C GLY A 590 -8.04 -8.16 0.39
N GLU A 591 -8.13 -7.54 -0.80
CA GLU A 591 -8.01 -8.28 -2.07
C GLU A 591 -6.62 -8.89 -2.29
N ASP A 592 -5.60 -8.28 -1.70
CA ASP A 592 -4.21 -8.75 -1.73
C ASP A 592 -3.93 -9.89 -0.74
N GLU A 593 -4.89 -10.18 0.15
CA GLU A 593 -4.88 -11.33 1.04
C GLU A 593 -5.63 -12.54 0.45
N ALA A 594 -6.38 -12.32 -0.62
CA ALA A 594 -7.19 -13.35 -1.27
C ALA A 594 -6.47 -13.96 -2.50
N PRO A 595 -6.75 -15.23 -2.79
CA PRO A 595 -7.60 -16.17 -2.05
C PRO A 595 -6.90 -16.75 -0.82
N GLU A 596 -7.67 -17.11 0.21
CA GLU A 596 -7.11 -17.98 1.26
C GLU A 596 -6.71 -19.32 0.65
N HIS A 597 -5.54 -19.85 1.03
CA HIS A 597 -4.95 -21.03 0.41
C HIS A 597 -4.13 -21.84 1.40
N ARG A 598 -3.90 -23.15 1.07
CA ARG A 598 -3.08 -24.03 1.91
C ARG A 598 -1.60 -23.89 1.57
N VAL A 599 -0.78 -23.60 2.58
CA VAL A 599 0.69 -23.50 2.46
C VAL A 599 1.35 -24.53 3.37
N TYR A 600 2.35 -25.23 2.87
CA TYR A 600 3.23 -26.10 3.65
C TYR A 600 4.52 -25.36 4.02
N LEU A 601 4.90 -25.44 5.28
CA LEU A 601 6.20 -24.98 5.77
C LEU A 601 6.95 -26.11 6.47
N ASP A 602 8.26 -26.16 6.24
CA ASP A 602 9.15 -26.97 7.05
C ASP A 602 9.18 -26.46 8.50
N SER A 603 9.74 -27.24 9.44
CA SER A 603 9.87 -26.78 10.82
C SER A 603 10.89 -25.62 10.92
N TYR A 604 10.55 -24.62 11.70
CA TYR A 604 11.41 -23.48 12.00
C TYR A 604 11.19 -23.00 13.43
N ALA A 605 12.13 -22.22 13.94
CA ALA A 605 11.96 -21.51 15.19
C ALA A 605 11.76 -20.01 14.91
N ILE A 606 10.91 -19.34 15.70
CA ILE A 606 10.68 -17.90 15.62
C ILE A 606 10.81 -17.27 17.01
N ASP A 607 11.33 -16.05 17.11
CA ASP A 607 11.42 -15.34 18.39
C ASP A 607 10.04 -15.19 19.02
N ARG A 608 9.93 -15.49 20.31
CA ARG A 608 8.67 -15.36 21.04
C ARG A 608 8.24 -13.91 21.22
N PHE A 609 9.18 -12.99 21.16
CA PHE A 609 9.00 -11.57 21.38
C PHE A 609 9.56 -10.77 20.19
N GLU A 610 9.06 -9.56 19.99
CA GLU A 610 9.70 -8.57 19.13
C GLU A 610 11.11 -8.27 19.67
N VAL A 611 12.02 -7.84 18.80
CA VAL A 611 13.37 -7.40 19.23
C VAL A 611 13.22 -6.15 20.09
N SER A 612 13.78 -6.20 21.30
CA SER A 612 13.70 -5.07 22.24
C SER A 612 14.65 -3.94 21.88
N ALA A 613 14.34 -2.74 22.37
CA ALA A 613 15.15 -1.53 22.20
C ALA A 613 16.58 -1.77 22.72
N GLU A 614 16.74 -2.38 23.91
CA GLU A 614 18.04 -2.67 24.50
C GLU A 614 18.89 -3.58 23.60
N ASN A 615 18.30 -4.67 23.11
CA ASN A 615 19.01 -5.62 22.27
C ASN A 615 19.46 -5.01 20.94
N PHE A 616 18.62 -4.14 20.36
CA PHE A 616 18.96 -3.49 19.11
C PHE A 616 19.99 -2.36 19.31
N ALA A 617 19.96 -1.65 20.45
CA ALA A 617 20.98 -0.67 20.81
C ALA A 617 22.36 -1.34 20.92
N ALA A 618 22.45 -2.48 21.63
CA ALA A 618 23.67 -3.26 21.74
C ALA A 618 24.22 -3.66 20.35
N PHE A 619 23.36 -4.13 19.46
CA PHE A 619 23.75 -4.45 18.08
C PHE A 619 24.27 -3.23 17.31
N LEU A 620 23.59 -2.08 17.38
CA LEU A 620 24.03 -0.87 16.70
C LEU A 620 25.40 -0.41 17.17
N ASN A 621 25.67 -0.54 18.46
CA ASN A 621 26.98 -0.21 19.05
C ASN A 621 28.06 -1.19 18.59
N GLU A 622 27.75 -2.48 18.50
CA GLU A 622 28.66 -3.51 17.98
C GLU A 622 29.09 -3.24 16.53
N VAL A 623 28.11 -2.85 15.68
CA VAL A 623 28.36 -2.58 14.24
C VAL A 623 28.64 -1.11 13.93
N ASN A 624 28.77 -0.24 14.97
CA ASN A 624 28.96 1.21 14.85
C ASN A 624 27.95 1.91 13.92
N ASN A 625 26.79 1.32 13.70
CA ASN A 625 25.73 1.81 12.80
C ASN A 625 26.21 2.34 11.44
N VAL A 626 27.33 1.80 10.91
CA VAL A 626 28.03 2.31 9.71
C VAL A 626 27.12 2.39 8.48
N LYS A 627 26.12 1.51 8.38
CA LYS A 627 25.15 1.49 7.27
C LYS A 627 23.88 2.30 7.54
N GLY A 628 23.84 3.07 8.63
CA GLY A 628 22.68 3.90 8.99
C GLY A 628 21.39 3.08 9.17
N TYR A 629 21.48 1.95 9.86
CA TYR A 629 20.35 1.07 10.14
C TYR A 629 19.27 1.75 10.96
N TYR A 630 19.69 2.63 11.86
CA TYR A 630 18.84 3.40 12.75
C TYR A 630 19.23 4.88 12.72
N HIS A 631 18.25 5.74 12.98
CA HIS A 631 18.47 7.17 13.14
C HIS A 631 17.70 7.68 14.36
N ASP A 632 18.42 8.34 15.27
CA ASP A 632 17.81 8.91 16.47
C ASP A 632 16.80 10.01 16.12
N ASN A 633 15.61 9.90 16.69
CA ASN A 633 14.59 10.94 16.66
C ASN A 633 13.66 10.81 17.89
N LYS A 634 12.81 11.81 18.11
CA LYS A 634 11.93 11.85 19.28
C LYS A 634 10.90 10.70 19.35
N TYR A 635 10.62 10.03 18.24
CA TYR A 635 9.64 8.93 18.14
C TYR A 635 10.27 7.55 18.33
N GLY A 636 11.59 7.45 18.21
CA GLY A 636 12.34 6.20 18.36
C GLY A 636 12.51 5.81 19.84
N THR A 637 12.50 4.50 20.12
CA THR A 637 12.76 3.95 21.45
C THR A 637 14.23 4.02 21.86
N LEU A 638 15.13 4.35 20.93
CA LEU A 638 16.55 4.61 21.21
C LEU A 638 16.85 6.11 21.16
N TYR A 639 17.95 6.48 21.80
CA TYR A 639 18.63 7.76 21.62
C TYR A 639 20.13 7.52 21.45
N PHE A 640 20.82 8.49 20.85
CA PHE A 640 22.26 8.45 20.62
C PHE A 640 22.98 9.47 21.50
N ASP A 641 23.94 8.98 22.29
CA ASP A 641 24.84 9.80 23.12
C ASP A 641 26.23 9.13 23.09
N ASN A 642 26.99 9.39 22.03
CA ASN A 642 28.22 8.67 21.67
C ASN A 642 28.04 7.16 21.44
N GLN A 643 26.99 6.57 21.96
CA GLN A 643 26.51 5.21 21.75
C GLN A 643 24.97 5.22 21.67
N PHE A 644 24.40 4.15 21.14
CA PHE A 644 22.95 3.96 21.15
C PHE A 644 22.52 3.37 22.49
N HIS A 645 21.50 3.96 23.08
CA HIS A 645 20.89 3.52 24.33
C HIS A 645 19.39 3.39 24.16
N ALA A 646 18.80 2.41 24.80
CA ALA A 646 17.36 2.42 24.99
C ALA A 646 16.95 3.61 25.86
N ARG A 647 15.83 4.25 25.55
CA ARG A 647 15.30 5.30 26.43
C ARG A 647 14.90 4.69 27.76
N LYS A 648 15.22 5.39 28.84
CA LYS A 648 14.98 4.94 30.23
C LYS A 648 13.51 4.52 30.44
N GLY A 649 13.29 3.27 30.84
CA GLY A 649 12.00 2.66 31.05
C GLY A 649 11.38 2.04 29.78
N PHE A 650 12.13 2.01 28.66
CA PHE A 650 11.70 1.40 27.39
C PHE A 650 12.68 0.34 26.89
N GLU A 651 13.54 -0.17 27.75
CA GLU A 651 14.57 -1.17 27.45
C GLU A 651 13.95 -2.45 26.87
N ASP A 652 12.87 -2.91 27.49
CA ASP A 652 12.08 -4.09 27.08
C ASP A 652 10.92 -3.77 26.11
N TYR A 653 10.82 -2.56 25.58
CA TYR A 653 9.85 -2.22 24.54
C TYR A 653 10.38 -2.64 23.16
N PRO A 654 9.51 -2.90 22.19
CA PRO A 654 10.00 -3.25 20.85
C PRO A 654 10.81 -2.10 20.27
N ILE A 655 11.90 -2.46 19.60
CA ILE A 655 12.55 -1.49 18.71
C ILE A 655 11.55 -0.99 17.69
N ASN A 656 11.53 0.31 17.47
CA ASN A 656 10.76 0.94 16.42
C ASN A 656 11.65 1.83 15.54
N ASN A 657 11.11 2.42 14.48
CA ASN A 657 11.87 3.34 13.63
C ASN A 657 13.08 2.69 12.93
N VAL A 658 13.01 1.39 12.66
CA VAL A 658 14.07 0.58 12.06
C VAL A 658 13.79 0.33 10.57
N LYS A 659 14.84 0.42 9.74
CA LYS A 659 14.79 0.00 8.32
C LYS A 659 14.78 -1.52 8.19
N TRP A 660 14.22 -2.03 7.09
CA TRP A 660 14.29 -3.45 6.76
C TRP A 660 15.73 -3.99 6.81
N ALA A 661 16.68 -3.30 6.19
CA ALA A 661 18.09 -3.71 6.19
C ALA A 661 18.72 -3.77 7.60
N GLY A 662 18.25 -2.93 8.53
CA GLY A 662 18.71 -2.97 9.93
C GLY A 662 18.12 -4.17 10.66
N ALA A 663 16.86 -4.50 10.41
CA ALA A 663 16.19 -5.67 10.96
C ALA A 663 16.86 -6.98 10.47
N ASP A 664 17.12 -7.07 9.18
CA ASP A 664 17.79 -8.23 8.56
C ASP A 664 19.21 -8.39 9.10
N ALA A 665 20.00 -7.31 9.14
CA ALA A 665 21.38 -7.34 9.65
C ALA A 665 21.44 -7.75 11.14
N TYR A 666 20.49 -7.29 11.95
CA TYR A 666 20.39 -7.72 13.35
C TYR A 666 20.15 -9.24 13.43
N CYS A 667 19.14 -9.74 12.71
CA CYS A 667 18.85 -11.17 12.73
C CYS A 667 20.05 -12.01 12.28
N GLN A 668 20.74 -11.60 11.22
CA GLN A 668 21.95 -12.25 10.75
C GLN A 668 23.09 -12.24 11.80
N SER A 669 23.28 -11.13 12.53
CA SER A 669 24.28 -11.05 13.60
C SER A 669 24.05 -12.04 14.73
N LYS A 670 22.78 -12.46 14.91
CA LYS A 670 22.38 -13.48 15.91
C LYS A 670 22.31 -14.90 15.34
N GLY A 671 22.82 -15.14 14.12
CA GLY A 671 22.73 -16.45 13.43
C GLY A 671 21.28 -16.83 13.09
N LYS A 672 20.43 -15.83 12.89
CA LYS A 672 19.02 -15.91 12.52
C LYS A 672 18.77 -15.19 11.20
N ARG A 673 17.54 -15.09 10.78
CA ARG A 673 17.06 -14.31 9.63
C ARG A 673 15.71 -13.68 9.94
N LEU A 674 15.23 -12.79 9.10
CA LEU A 674 13.83 -12.39 9.15
C LEU A 674 12.94 -13.61 8.83
N PRO A 675 11.74 -13.71 9.41
CA PRO A 675 10.75 -14.71 8.99
C PRO A 675 10.26 -14.37 7.58
N THR A 676 9.87 -15.38 6.82
CA THR A 676 9.05 -15.14 5.63
C THR A 676 7.64 -14.71 6.05
N GLU A 677 6.89 -14.08 5.14
CA GLU A 677 5.50 -13.72 5.37
C GLU A 677 4.66 -14.92 5.81
N ALA A 678 4.87 -16.06 5.13
CA ALA A 678 4.18 -17.30 5.45
C ALA A 678 4.57 -17.86 6.83
N GLU A 679 5.84 -17.80 7.19
CA GLU A 679 6.31 -18.23 8.52
C GLU A 679 5.72 -17.33 9.61
N TRP A 680 5.75 -16.02 9.40
CA TRP A 680 5.17 -15.07 10.33
C TRP A 680 3.67 -15.35 10.53
N GLU A 681 2.92 -15.51 9.42
CA GLU A 681 1.48 -15.74 9.49
C GLU A 681 1.12 -17.08 10.16
N LYS A 682 1.85 -18.17 9.85
CA LYS A 682 1.66 -19.47 10.55
C LYS A 682 1.93 -19.36 12.05
N ALA A 683 3.00 -18.65 12.43
CA ALA A 683 3.33 -18.43 13.83
C ALA A 683 2.24 -17.62 14.56
N ALA A 684 1.59 -16.69 13.87
CA ALA A 684 0.50 -15.88 14.42
C ALA A 684 -0.81 -16.68 14.56
N ARG A 685 -1.26 -17.35 13.50
CA ARG A 685 -2.62 -17.90 13.42
C ARG A 685 -2.74 -19.42 13.60
N GLY A 686 -1.62 -20.14 13.69
CA GLY A 686 -1.66 -21.60 13.80
C GLY A 686 -2.05 -22.29 12.51
N THR A 687 -2.79 -23.41 12.63
CA THR A 687 -3.18 -24.26 11.49
C THR A 687 -4.68 -24.21 11.20
N ASP A 688 -5.47 -23.59 12.04
CA ASP A 688 -6.94 -23.58 12.00
C ASP A 688 -7.55 -22.35 11.29
N GLY A 689 -6.73 -21.46 10.72
CA GLY A 689 -7.20 -20.31 9.96
C GLY A 689 -7.84 -19.19 10.79
N ARG A 690 -7.59 -19.14 12.11
CA ARG A 690 -8.12 -18.10 13.02
C ARG A 690 -7.77 -16.69 12.58
N VAL A 691 -8.67 -15.73 12.87
CA VAL A 691 -8.52 -14.33 12.47
C VAL A 691 -7.42 -13.64 13.27
N PHE A 692 -7.38 -13.83 14.57
CA PHE A 692 -6.40 -13.23 15.48
C PHE A 692 -5.56 -14.33 16.17
N PRO A 693 -4.37 -14.00 16.68
CA PRO A 693 -3.51 -14.99 17.37
C PRO A 693 -4.22 -15.76 18.49
N TRP A 694 -5.10 -15.10 19.22
CA TRP A 694 -5.90 -15.68 20.31
C TRP A 694 -7.23 -16.31 19.88
N GLY A 695 -7.59 -16.29 18.60
CA GLY A 695 -8.84 -16.86 18.07
C GLY A 695 -9.69 -15.87 17.28
N SER A 696 -11.02 -15.93 17.47
CA SER A 696 -11.98 -15.08 16.72
C SER A 696 -12.54 -13.91 17.53
N ILE A 697 -12.15 -13.75 18.80
CA ILE A 697 -12.61 -12.65 19.65
C ILE A 697 -12.01 -11.34 19.11
N PRO A 698 -12.83 -10.29 18.90
CA PRO A 698 -12.33 -9.02 18.44
C PRO A 698 -11.25 -8.40 19.34
N PRO A 699 -10.25 -7.68 18.80
CA PRO A 699 -9.19 -7.06 19.58
C PRO A 699 -9.73 -6.11 20.65
N ASN A 700 -9.12 -6.17 21.82
CA ASN A 700 -9.35 -5.26 22.93
C ASN A 700 -8.00 -4.98 23.64
N PRO A 701 -7.90 -4.02 24.57
CA PRO A 701 -6.64 -3.63 25.21
C PRO A 701 -5.92 -4.72 26.02
N GLU A 702 -6.60 -5.82 26.41
CA GLU A 702 -5.99 -6.96 27.10
C GLU A 702 -5.35 -7.98 26.13
N LEU A 703 -5.73 -7.91 24.85
CA LEU A 703 -5.32 -8.86 23.83
C LEU A 703 -4.32 -8.25 22.85
N SER A 704 -4.42 -6.95 22.58
CA SER A 704 -3.65 -6.27 21.53
C SER A 704 -3.50 -4.78 21.80
N ARG A 705 -2.38 -4.23 21.35
CA ARG A 705 -2.12 -2.79 21.42
C ARG A 705 -2.35 -2.14 20.07
N PHE A 706 -3.42 -1.38 19.94
CA PHE A 706 -3.84 -0.72 18.70
C PHE A 706 -4.58 0.59 19.01
N ARG A 707 -4.83 1.43 18.00
CA ARG A 707 -5.58 2.68 18.08
C ARG A 707 -5.06 3.64 19.16
N GLN A 708 -3.74 3.74 19.28
CA GLN A 708 -3.11 4.72 20.16
C GLN A 708 -2.74 5.98 19.38
N VAL A 709 -2.63 7.10 20.06
CA VAL A 709 -2.17 8.37 19.51
C VAL A 709 -0.90 8.78 20.25
N TRP A 710 0.15 9.03 19.48
CA TRP A 710 1.37 9.58 20.03
C TRP A 710 1.17 11.07 20.36
N THR A 711 1.46 11.46 21.59
CA THR A 711 1.45 12.85 22.07
C THR A 711 2.69 13.09 22.90
N GLU A 712 3.01 14.33 23.20
CA GLU A 712 4.14 14.65 24.12
C GLU A 712 3.91 14.10 25.53
N GLU A 713 2.67 13.78 25.91
CA GLU A 713 2.33 13.15 27.18
C GLU A 713 2.45 11.62 27.12
N SER A 714 1.85 10.99 26.10
CA SER A 714 1.88 9.53 25.94
C SER A 714 3.24 9.01 25.53
N LYS A 715 3.97 9.75 24.68
CA LYS A 715 5.28 9.37 24.11
C LYS A 715 5.27 7.89 23.68
N HIS A 716 6.27 7.12 24.08
CA HIS A 716 6.43 5.71 23.73
C HIS A 716 5.47 4.76 24.47
N ASN A 717 4.70 5.24 25.44
CA ASN A 717 3.63 4.45 26.09
C ASN A 717 2.46 4.11 25.14
N VAL A 718 2.49 4.60 23.91
CA VAL A 718 1.60 4.10 22.83
C VAL A 718 1.87 2.62 22.53
N MET A 719 3.08 2.13 22.73
CA MET A 719 3.45 0.71 22.68
C MET A 719 3.35 0.05 24.07
N VAL A 720 3.57 -1.25 24.10
CA VAL A 720 3.75 -2.04 25.34
C VAL A 720 5.05 -2.82 25.25
N HIS A 721 5.60 -3.24 26.39
CA HIS A 721 6.82 -4.05 26.42
C HIS A 721 6.59 -5.41 25.74
N VAL A 722 7.64 -6.00 25.19
CA VAL A 722 7.59 -7.19 24.32
C VAL A 722 6.95 -8.44 24.98
N LYS A 723 6.95 -8.51 26.32
CA LYS A 723 6.32 -9.61 27.09
C LYS A 723 4.92 -9.26 27.60
N ALA A 724 4.36 -8.13 27.16
CA ALA A 724 3.00 -7.73 27.56
C ALA A 724 1.92 -8.57 26.87
N LEU A 725 0.68 -8.42 27.36
CA LEU A 725 -0.53 -9.00 26.75
C LEU A 725 -0.50 -10.54 26.65
N PRO A 726 -0.27 -11.27 27.75
CA PRO A 726 -0.17 -12.74 27.72
C PRO A 726 -1.46 -13.45 27.31
N LYS A 727 -2.60 -12.77 27.30
CA LYS A 727 -3.88 -13.28 26.78
C LYS A 727 -3.97 -13.20 25.25
N GLY A 728 -3.13 -12.36 24.61
CA GLY A 728 -3.07 -12.13 23.17
C GLY A 728 -2.06 -13.00 22.42
N VAL A 729 -1.47 -14.02 23.08
CA VAL A 729 -0.45 -14.88 22.47
C VAL A 729 -1.01 -15.81 21.41
N SER A 730 -0.16 -16.18 20.47
CA SER A 730 -0.48 -17.14 19.42
C SER A 730 -0.58 -18.59 19.97
N PRO A 731 -1.07 -19.56 19.20
CA PRO A 731 -1.10 -20.99 19.60
C PRO A 731 0.27 -21.55 19.95
N TYR A 732 1.32 -20.94 19.46
CA TYR A 732 2.71 -21.35 19.71
C TYR A 732 3.37 -20.56 20.85
N GLY A 733 2.61 -19.69 21.54
CA GLY A 733 3.12 -18.85 22.62
C GLY A 733 3.99 -17.68 22.15
N VAL A 734 3.75 -17.19 20.95
CA VAL A 734 4.41 -15.98 20.40
C VAL A 734 3.58 -14.76 20.76
N PHE A 735 4.23 -13.72 21.30
CA PHE A 735 3.60 -12.50 21.82
C PHE A 735 3.44 -11.43 20.74
N ASN A 736 2.46 -10.57 20.91
CA ASN A 736 2.23 -9.34 20.15
C ASN A 736 2.15 -9.52 18.62
N MET A 737 1.68 -10.68 18.14
CA MET A 737 1.49 -10.96 16.73
C MET A 737 0.28 -10.22 16.11
N ALA A 738 -0.29 -9.26 16.84
CA ALA A 738 -1.38 -8.39 16.38
C ALA A 738 -1.31 -7.08 17.14
N GLY A 739 -0.98 -5.97 16.47
CA GLY A 739 -0.75 -4.67 17.09
C GLY A 739 0.67 -4.51 17.64
N ASN A 740 0.89 -3.55 18.49
CA ASN A 740 2.15 -3.08 19.04
C ASN A 740 3.03 -2.43 17.97
N VAL A 741 3.85 -3.18 17.24
CA VAL A 741 4.59 -2.67 16.07
C VAL A 741 4.30 -3.55 14.84
N LYS A 742 4.26 -2.94 13.65
CA LYS A 742 4.32 -3.67 12.38
C LYS A 742 5.69 -4.30 12.23
N GLU A 743 5.72 -5.54 11.83
CA GLU A 743 6.95 -6.30 11.78
C GLU A 743 7.43 -6.55 10.36
N TRP A 744 8.68 -6.16 10.08
CA TRP A 744 9.34 -6.49 8.83
C TRP A 744 9.48 -8.00 8.67
N VAL A 745 9.15 -8.50 7.48
CA VAL A 745 9.45 -9.86 7.05
C VAL A 745 10.40 -9.85 5.85
N ASP A 746 10.86 -11.02 5.42
CA ASP A 746 11.84 -11.13 4.33
C ASP A 746 11.26 -10.89 2.95
N ASP A 747 9.96 -11.06 2.78
CA ASP A 747 9.28 -11.08 1.50
C ASP A 747 9.16 -9.69 0.86
N TRP A 748 9.30 -9.64 -0.47
CA TRP A 748 8.86 -8.51 -1.25
C TRP A 748 7.36 -8.56 -1.46
N TYR A 749 6.72 -7.40 -1.36
CA TYR A 749 5.28 -7.30 -1.52
C TYR A 749 4.89 -7.37 -3.00
N ASP A 750 3.95 -8.26 -3.28
CA ASP A 750 3.19 -8.33 -4.53
C ASP A 750 1.71 -8.55 -4.21
N ARG A 751 0.85 -7.70 -4.75
CA ARG A 751 -0.60 -7.77 -4.55
C ARG A 751 -1.20 -9.07 -5.08
N GLU A 752 -0.61 -9.63 -6.15
CA GLU A 752 -1.14 -10.81 -6.84
C GLU A 752 -0.49 -12.13 -6.38
N TYR A 753 0.48 -12.06 -5.45
CA TYR A 753 1.28 -13.20 -5.04
C TYR A 753 0.45 -14.41 -4.56
N TYR A 754 -0.64 -14.15 -3.85
CA TYR A 754 -1.49 -15.21 -3.29
C TYR A 754 -2.37 -15.90 -4.35
N LYS A 755 -2.53 -15.29 -5.52
CA LYS A 755 -3.32 -15.87 -6.63
C LYS A 755 -2.53 -16.92 -7.43
N ASP A 756 -1.23 -17.03 -7.24
CA ASP A 756 -0.41 -18.04 -7.91
C ASP A 756 -0.43 -19.36 -7.14
N PRO A 757 -1.07 -20.42 -7.70
CA PRO A 757 -1.18 -21.72 -7.04
C PRO A 757 0.15 -22.46 -6.88
N SER A 758 1.26 -21.98 -7.45
CA SER A 758 2.58 -22.60 -7.29
C SER A 758 3.26 -22.27 -5.96
N ASN A 759 2.77 -21.26 -5.24
CA ASN A 759 3.33 -20.77 -3.98
C ASN A 759 2.84 -21.54 -2.74
N HIS A 760 2.85 -22.86 -2.79
CA HIS A 760 2.29 -23.71 -1.71
C HIS A 760 3.29 -24.39 -0.79
N ILE A 761 4.57 -24.38 -1.13
CA ILE A 761 5.61 -25.07 -0.33
C ILE A 761 6.75 -24.12 -0.04
N ASN A 762 6.93 -23.80 1.24
CA ASN A 762 7.96 -22.87 1.73
C ASN A 762 8.05 -21.58 0.90
N PRO A 763 6.93 -20.86 0.66
CA PRO A 763 6.94 -19.64 -0.14
C PRO A 763 7.85 -18.58 0.49
N LYS A 764 8.51 -17.81 -0.35
CA LYS A 764 9.47 -16.77 0.05
C LYS A 764 9.13 -15.39 -0.52
N GLY A 765 7.88 -15.21 -0.90
CA GLY A 765 7.42 -13.98 -1.52
C GLY A 765 7.87 -13.84 -2.97
N GLN A 766 7.51 -12.73 -3.57
CA GLN A 766 7.97 -12.30 -4.88
C GLN A 766 9.49 -12.05 -4.86
N ILE A 767 10.12 -12.22 -6.00
CA ILE A 767 11.56 -12.05 -6.12
C ILE A 767 11.89 -10.67 -6.61
N GLY A 768 12.32 -9.83 -5.68
CA GLY A 768 12.53 -8.42 -5.94
C GLY A 768 11.22 -7.63 -6.03
N GLY A 769 11.28 -6.38 -5.70
CA GLY A 769 10.11 -5.49 -5.65
C GLY A 769 10.51 -4.10 -5.20
N GLU A 770 9.53 -3.25 -5.10
CA GLU A 770 9.70 -1.89 -4.61
C GLU A 770 9.44 -1.80 -3.11
N PHE A 771 8.55 -2.66 -2.59
CA PHE A 771 8.09 -2.66 -1.21
C PHE A 771 8.38 -4.00 -0.52
N LYS A 772 8.73 -3.95 0.75
CA LYS A 772 8.81 -5.10 1.65
C LYS A 772 7.51 -5.27 2.42
N VAL A 773 7.17 -6.51 2.73
CA VAL A 773 5.96 -6.82 3.51
C VAL A 773 6.17 -6.47 4.99
N LEU A 774 5.11 -5.95 5.60
CA LEU A 774 4.96 -5.72 7.03
C LEU A 774 3.73 -6.47 7.54
N LYS A 775 3.84 -7.13 8.67
CA LYS A 775 2.76 -7.94 9.27
C LYS A 775 2.34 -7.41 10.64
N GLY A 776 1.16 -7.84 11.09
CA GLY A 776 0.69 -7.71 12.47
C GLY A 776 -0.09 -6.44 12.79
N GLY A 777 0.02 -5.40 11.98
CA GLY A 777 -0.47 -4.07 12.35
C GLY A 777 0.29 -3.47 13.54
N SER A 778 -0.08 -2.29 13.99
CA SER A 778 0.65 -1.55 15.03
C SER A 778 -0.26 -0.87 16.05
N TRP A 779 0.36 -0.24 17.04
CA TRP A 779 -0.32 0.59 18.02
C TRP A 779 -1.14 1.73 17.39
N ARG A 780 -0.74 2.20 16.20
CA ARG A 780 -1.40 3.30 15.47
C ARG A 780 -2.62 2.84 14.69
N ASP A 781 -2.64 1.59 14.23
CA ASP A 781 -3.67 1.09 13.34
C ASP A 781 -5.02 0.95 14.03
N LEU A 782 -6.08 1.07 13.24
CA LEU A 782 -7.42 0.80 13.70
C LEU A 782 -7.63 -0.71 13.93
N ARG A 783 -8.65 -1.04 14.70
CA ARG A 783 -9.03 -2.43 15.01
C ARG A 783 -9.13 -3.35 13.79
N GLY A 784 -9.53 -2.80 12.64
CA GLY A 784 -9.68 -3.52 11.39
C GLY A 784 -8.38 -3.82 10.64
N PHE A 785 -7.19 -3.54 11.22
CA PHE A 785 -5.88 -3.74 10.58
C PHE A 785 -4.88 -4.51 11.47
N VAL A 786 -5.38 -5.14 12.55
CA VAL A 786 -4.54 -5.90 13.50
C VAL A 786 -4.92 -7.38 13.53
N TYR A 787 -5.19 -7.98 12.38
CA TYR A 787 -5.48 -9.42 12.23
C TYR A 787 -4.33 -10.15 11.53
N SER A 788 -4.25 -11.48 11.72
CA SER A 788 -3.08 -12.28 11.35
C SER A 788 -2.77 -12.30 9.85
N SER A 789 -3.80 -12.28 8.98
CA SER A 789 -3.61 -12.27 7.52
C SER A 789 -3.32 -10.88 6.96
N PHE A 790 -3.51 -9.79 7.73
CA PHE A 790 -3.30 -8.43 7.24
C PHE A 790 -1.92 -8.24 6.62
N ARG A 791 -1.91 -7.73 5.40
CA ARG A 791 -0.72 -7.40 4.63
C ARG A 791 -0.56 -5.88 4.56
N ASN A 792 0.59 -5.41 4.97
CA ASN A 792 1.01 -4.04 4.75
C ASN A 792 2.34 -4.05 4.00
N ASN A 793 2.72 -2.93 3.41
CA ASN A 793 3.97 -2.82 2.67
C ASN A 793 4.60 -1.44 2.84
N SER A 794 5.91 -1.38 2.69
CA SER A 794 6.65 -0.13 2.72
C SER A 794 7.98 -0.25 1.98
N TYR A 795 8.54 0.88 1.55
CA TYR A 795 9.89 0.90 1.01
C TYR A 795 10.90 0.38 2.04
N PRO A 796 11.89 -0.44 1.65
CA PRO A 796 12.88 -1.02 2.58
C PRO A 796 13.67 0.02 3.39
N ASN A 797 13.76 1.23 2.86
CA ASN A 797 14.46 2.34 3.51
C ASN A 797 13.56 3.19 4.42
N THR A 798 12.26 2.93 4.45
CA THR A 798 11.32 3.64 5.32
C THR A 798 11.58 3.29 6.78
N ARG A 799 11.39 4.28 7.63
CA ARG A 799 11.47 4.18 9.09
C ARG A 799 10.27 4.91 9.66
N LEU A 800 9.40 4.20 10.34
CA LEU A 800 8.29 4.80 11.05
C LEU A 800 8.31 4.35 12.52
N ASP A 801 7.74 5.16 13.36
CA ASP A 801 7.69 4.96 14.80
C ASP A 801 6.82 3.77 15.24
N ASP A 802 6.21 3.08 14.29
CA ASP A 802 5.41 1.88 14.47
C ASP A 802 5.96 0.65 13.71
N TYR A 803 7.21 0.71 13.18
CA TYR A 803 7.88 -0.38 12.47
C TYR A 803 8.96 -1.04 13.33
N GLY A 804 8.79 -2.30 13.63
CA GLY A 804 9.71 -3.17 14.34
C GLY A 804 9.94 -4.49 13.60
N PHE A 805 10.40 -5.54 14.31
CA PHE A 805 10.62 -6.88 13.73
C PHE A 805 10.89 -7.93 14.80
N ARG A 806 10.87 -9.20 14.39
CA ARG A 806 11.41 -10.36 15.11
C ARG A 806 12.18 -11.27 14.16
N CYS A 807 12.99 -12.20 14.70
CA CYS A 807 13.79 -13.10 13.90
C CYS A 807 13.23 -14.54 13.87
N ALA A 808 13.59 -15.27 12.84
CA ALA A 808 13.35 -16.70 12.67
C ALA A 808 14.66 -17.46 12.43
N LYS A 809 14.62 -18.78 12.63
CA LYS A 809 15.75 -19.69 12.36
C LYS A 809 15.23 -20.97 11.73
N SER A 810 15.82 -21.40 10.64
CA SER A 810 15.53 -22.70 10.01
C SER A 810 16.06 -23.81 10.89
N MET A 811 15.29 -24.89 11.05
CA MET A 811 15.70 -26.07 11.80
C MET A 811 16.30 -27.08 10.84
N GLU A 812 17.59 -27.42 11.02
CA GLU A 812 18.22 -28.46 10.21
C GLU A 812 17.77 -29.86 10.68
N ASN A 813 17.51 -30.76 9.75
CA ASN A 813 17.31 -32.18 10.06
C ASN A 813 18.69 -32.78 10.39
N GLU A 814 18.91 -33.18 11.63
CA GLU A 814 20.18 -33.80 12.11
C GLU A 814 20.64 -35.04 11.30
N GLU A 815 19.74 -35.71 10.60
CA GLU A 815 20.09 -36.85 9.73
C GLU A 815 20.75 -36.41 8.42
N GLY A 816 20.39 -35.26 7.88
CA GLY A 816 21.04 -34.71 6.66
C GLY A 816 22.48 -34.26 6.90
N ALA A 817 22.76 -33.69 8.08
CA ALA A 817 24.11 -33.27 8.46
C ALA A 817 25.04 -34.49 8.72
N LYS A 818 24.53 -35.57 9.33
CA LYS A 818 25.30 -36.81 9.56
C LYS A 818 25.62 -37.57 8.26
N GLN A 819 24.76 -37.52 7.25
CA GLN A 819 25.02 -38.11 5.94
C GLN A 819 26.00 -37.29 5.11
N LEU A 820 25.98 -35.96 5.18
CA LEU A 820 26.97 -35.10 4.54
C LEU A 820 28.36 -35.22 5.17
N THR A 821 28.45 -35.34 6.50
CA THR A 821 29.75 -35.59 7.18
C THR A 821 30.31 -36.95 6.90
N ARG A 822 29.48 -37.99 6.69
CA ARG A 822 29.94 -39.32 6.26
C ARG A 822 30.37 -39.38 4.79
N ALA A 823 29.84 -38.52 3.94
CA ALA A 823 30.20 -38.43 2.53
C ALA A 823 31.49 -37.62 2.28
N VAL A 824 31.90 -36.75 3.21
CA VAL A 824 33.09 -35.91 3.08
C VAL A 824 34.35 -36.52 3.72
N ASN A 825 34.22 -37.59 4.54
CA ASN A 825 35.39 -38.28 5.14
C ASN A 825 35.43 -39.78 4.84
N PRO A 826 36.00 -40.21 3.68
CA PRO A 826 36.16 -41.62 3.34
C PRO A 826 37.27 -42.38 4.11
N SER A 827 38.00 -41.74 5.03
CA SER A 827 39.30 -42.27 5.54
C SER A 827 39.21 -43.06 6.87
N GLN A 828 38.02 -43.57 7.26
CA GLN A 828 37.95 -44.52 8.39
C GLN A 828 37.17 -45.79 8.01
N ARG A 829 37.70 -46.56 7.04
CA ARG A 829 37.39 -47.97 6.97
C ARG A 829 38.57 -48.72 7.55
N GLY A 830 38.43 -49.12 8.81
CA GLY A 830 39.37 -49.96 9.50
C GLY A 830 39.54 -51.29 8.79
N HIS A 831 40.81 -51.69 8.58
CA HIS A 831 41.20 -53.05 8.25
C HIS A 831 40.67 -54.02 9.32
N LYS A 832 39.80 -54.90 8.91
CA LYS A 832 39.65 -56.19 9.61
C LYS A 832 40.39 -57.23 8.80
N SER A 833 41.54 -57.67 9.38
CA SER A 833 42.29 -58.83 8.96
C SER A 833 41.47 -60.12 9.07
N ILE A 834 41.50 -60.90 8.04
CA ILE A 834 41.05 -62.32 8.03
C ILE A 834 42.26 -63.16 8.43
N SER A 835 42.12 -63.92 9.47
CA SER A 835 42.84 -65.13 9.72
C SER A 835 41.86 -66.30 9.81
#